data_4a199762b831f8039c33e35f702f5980
#
_entry.id   4a199762b831f8039c33e35f702f5980
#
_cell.length_a   1.000
_cell.length_b   1.000
_cell.length_c   1.000
_cell.angle_alpha   90.00
_cell.angle_beta   90.00
_cell.angle_gamma   90.00
#
_symmetry.space_group_name_H-M   'P 1'
#
loop_
_entity.id
_entity.type
_entity.pdbx_description
1 polymer ?
#
loop_
_entity_poly.entity_id
_entity_poly.type
_entity_poly.pdbx_seq_one_letter_code
_entity_poly.pdbx_strand_id
1 'polypeptide(L)'
;MTNPTGCYSTTFTLPAQWQEDSQTRVIFDGVNSAFYLWCNGKSVGYSQDSRLAAEFDLTPYLQAGENRLCAMVIRWSDGSYLEDQDMWWLSGIYRSVRLLNKPHQRLVDIRVTPDLDDRYEHGKLTIVVDTRNADDLAIRATLYLAKDVIATTTSAIGTAPMDEKGGYNDRTCLQLDINHPQKWSAEAPNLYRVVVTLTDPQSNSDIESEAYDVGFRKVEIKDGLLQLNGQPLMIRGVNKHEHNPATGHFETVDDVREHLILMKQHNFNAVRCSHYPHQPAFYQLCDRLGLYVVDEANIETHGMTPMRKLADDPMWANAFLERMMRMVARDFNHPSIIIWSLGNESGYGAAHDAMYQWTKRTDPSRPIQYEGGCSDTPATDIICPMYGRTDEDQPQQFLGKNKWALTKWVGMPNETRPIILCEYAHAMGNSLGGFAEYWDAFRKHPRLQGGFIWDWVDQGLDKFDDNGQHFWAYGGDFGDQINDRQFCINGLVFPDKTPHPALFEAKRAQQPFTFELVATQPLTVKVTSEACFCATDNHQLVWQLMAGEEALVAGEVTLNIAPHSSELLVLSEQSLTINGKLPRLDLSIIQPEATNWSEAGHEVARQQFMLTGSLTNQAVTPRLPTSAIINEAGSSFTVNAAENTWTIDRNNGQLVSWVKDGKEQLLSPVADNFYRAPLDNDIGVSEVDRPDPNAWMPRWERAGLNNLQHRCLLVECDAKKGLVLSHHGYFHPDQPEKEILRSVWTYQFTANGSARIDIEVTVDGDMPPMPRIGACLRLKEQPAQVNWFGRGPHENYPDRKLSADIGHWEQSLKAMHTPYIFPSDNGLRCDTQALMLGDIRVTGQFHFSVSPYGQAQLARATHTHELHEEEGIFVYLDGFHMGIGGDDSWTPSVRPEYLLTQPMYQWSFELS
;
A
#
# COMPACT_ATOMS: atom_id res chain seq x y z
N MET A 1 -34.27 0.50 -13.53
CA MET A 1 -33.30 -0.46 -12.97
C MET A 1 -34.08 -1.54 -12.24
N THR A 2 -33.79 -2.83 -12.46
CA THR A 2 -34.40 -3.91 -11.69
C THR A 2 -33.74 -3.96 -10.32
N ASN A 3 -34.52 -4.26 -9.26
CA ASN A 3 -33.99 -4.44 -7.92
C ASN A 3 -34.03 -5.93 -7.55
N PRO A 4 -32.95 -6.68 -7.82
CA PRO A 4 -32.90 -8.10 -7.51
C PRO A 4 -33.10 -8.33 -6.02
N THR A 5 -33.85 -9.39 -5.68
CA THR A 5 -34.17 -9.74 -4.31
C THR A 5 -33.90 -11.22 -4.06
N GLY A 6 -33.05 -11.53 -3.09
CA GLY A 6 -32.70 -12.89 -2.67
C GLY A 6 -33.60 -13.34 -1.51
N CYS A 7 -34.20 -14.51 -1.65
CA CYS A 7 -34.97 -15.14 -0.56
C CYS A 7 -34.20 -16.33 0.00
N TYR A 8 -33.84 -16.24 1.26
CA TYR A 8 -33.05 -17.24 1.99
C TYR A 8 -33.96 -17.92 3.02
N SER A 9 -33.84 -19.23 3.18
CA SER A 9 -34.57 -19.98 4.20
C SER A 9 -33.72 -21.09 4.78
N THR A 10 -33.75 -21.20 6.11
CA THR A 10 -33.09 -22.29 6.83
C THR A 10 -33.97 -22.76 7.99
N THR A 11 -33.72 -23.96 8.52
CA THR A 11 -34.35 -24.46 9.71
C THR A 11 -33.32 -24.69 10.79
N PHE A 12 -33.75 -24.55 12.05
CA PHE A 12 -32.93 -24.81 13.21
C PHE A 12 -33.75 -25.35 14.38
N THR A 13 -33.06 -26.04 15.32
CA THR A 13 -33.63 -26.47 16.55
C THR A 13 -32.82 -25.91 17.70
N LEU A 14 -33.48 -25.38 18.73
CA LEU A 14 -32.79 -24.85 19.89
C LEU A 14 -32.07 -25.96 20.64
N PRO A 15 -30.84 -25.70 21.13
CA PRO A 15 -30.15 -26.64 22.03
C PRO A 15 -31.01 -26.94 23.30
N ALA A 16 -31.09 -28.20 23.70
CA ALA A 16 -31.93 -28.64 24.80
C ALA A 16 -31.55 -28.01 26.18
N GLN A 17 -30.34 -27.52 26.30
CA GLN A 17 -29.83 -26.82 27.50
C GLN A 17 -30.26 -25.35 27.61
N TRP A 18 -30.86 -24.77 26.55
CA TRP A 18 -31.33 -23.40 26.60
C TRP A 18 -32.63 -23.34 27.43
N GLN A 19 -32.68 -22.45 28.39
CA GLN A 19 -33.77 -22.37 29.37
C GLN A 19 -35.05 -21.81 28.73
N GLU A 20 -36.21 -22.22 29.18
CA GLU A 20 -37.50 -21.78 28.62
C GLU A 20 -37.77 -20.28 28.80
N ASP A 21 -37.25 -19.67 29.87
CA ASP A 21 -37.38 -18.25 30.18
C ASP A 21 -36.24 -17.38 29.66
N SER A 22 -35.32 -17.96 28.89
CA SER A 22 -34.21 -17.23 28.29
C SER A 22 -34.63 -16.42 27.04
N GLN A 23 -33.85 -15.41 26.72
CA GLN A 23 -34.00 -14.66 25.48
C GLN A 23 -33.13 -15.26 24.36
N THR A 24 -33.73 -15.62 23.25
CA THR A 24 -33.00 -16.08 22.06
C THR A 24 -32.99 -14.98 21.00
N ARG A 25 -31.81 -14.61 20.58
CA ARG A 25 -31.58 -13.59 19.53
C ARG A 25 -30.93 -14.23 18.33
N VAL A 26 -31.19 -13.67 17.15
CA VAL A 26 -30.42 -13.93 15.95
C VAL A 26 -29.63 -12.68 15.59
N ILE A 27 -28.37 -12.87 15.22
CA ILE A 27 -27.44 -11.80 14.84
C ILE A 27 -26.94 -12.09 13.44
N PHE A 28 -27.15 -11.13 12.53
CA PHE A 28 -26.57 -11.13 11.18
C PHE A 28 -25.42 -10.12 11.20
N ASP A 29 -24.18 -10.57 11.09
CA ASP A 29 -23.01 -9.71 11.22
C ASP A 29 -22.79 -8.79 9.97
N GLY A 30 -23.42 -9.09 8.85
CA GLY A 30 -23.42 -8.24 7.65
C GLY A 30 -24.36 -8.75 6.56
N VAL A 31 -25.24 -7.86 6.09
CA VAL A 31 -26.20 -8.14 4.99
C VAL A 31 -26.31 -6.91 4.10
N ASN A 32 -25.97 -7.02 2.84
CA ASN A 32 -26.00 -5.91 1.86
C ASN A 32 -27.22 -6.04 0.93
N SER A 33 -28.05 -4.99 0.77
CA SER A 33 -28.03 -3.68 1.43
C SER A 33 -29.06 -3.56 2.55
N ALA A 34 -30.19 -4.24 2.45
CA ALA A 34 -31.28 -4.26 3.42
C ALA A 34 -32.00 -5.60 3.40
N PHE A 35 -32.66 -5.96 4.50
CA PHE A 35 -33.44 -7.19 4.54
C PHE A 35 -34.60 -7.16 5.52
N TYR A 36 -35.62 -7.95 5.20
CA TYR A 36 -36.71 -8.30 6.08
C TYR A 36 -36.50 -9.70 6.63
N LEU A 37 -36.91 -9.93 7.89
CA LEU A 37 -36.75 -11.20 8.58
C LEU A 37 -38.11 -11.76 9.04
N TRP A 38 -38.29 -13.07 8.87
CA TRP A 38 -39.43 -13.84 9.40
C TRP A 38 -38.94 -15.03 10.16
N CYS A 39 -39.67 -15.37 11.26
CA CYS A 39 -39.50 -16.61 11.98
C CYS A 39 -40.85 -17.34 12.08
N ASN A 40 -40.90 -18.61 11.65
CA ASN A 40 -42.12 -19.41 11.61
C ASN A 40 -43.32 -18.73 10.93
N GLY A 41 -43.04 -18.02 9.82
CA GLY A 41 -44.02 -17.28 9.02
C GLY A 41 -44.49 -15.95 9.61
N LYS A 42 -44.00 -15.53 10.79
CA LYS A 42 -44.29 -14.22 11.40
C LYS A 42 -43.17 -13.24 11.11
N SER A 43 -43.55 -11.99 10.79
CA SER A 43 -42.60 -10.91 10.58
C SER A 43 -41.86 -10.59 11.89
N VAL A 44 -40.53 -10.58 11.84
CA VAL A 44 -39.68 -10.27 13.00
C VAL A 44 -39.19 -8.83 12.92
N GLY A 45 -38.69 -8.38 11.75
CA GLY A 45 -38.19 -7.02 11.60
C GLY A 45 -37.54 -6.72 10.25
N TYR A 46 -36.90 -5.58 10.19
CA TYR A 46 -36.17 -5.02 9.06
C TYR A 46 -34.84 -4.43 9.55
N SER A 47 -33.80 -4.49 8.71
CA SER A 47 -32.54 -3.79 8.96
C SER A 47 -31.90 -3.36 7.65
N GLN A 48 -31.14 -2.27 7.73
CA GLN A 48 -30.19 -1.81 6.72
C GLN A 48 -28.88 -1.38 7.43
N ASP A 49 -27.89 -0.93 6.70
CA ASP A 49 -26.47 -0.82 7.02
C ASP A 49 -25.76 -2.15 6.81
N SER A 50 -25.11 -2.23 5.66
CA SER A 50 -24.50 -3.47 5.18
C SER A 50 -23.34 -3.99 6.01
N ARG A 51 -22.72 -3.14 6.83
CA ARG A 51 -21.44 -3.39 7.49
C ARG A 51 -21.51 -3.56 9.01
N LEU A 52 -22.69 -3.35 9.58
CA LEU A 52 -22.91 -3.51 11.02
C LEU A 52 -23.93 -4.63 11.29
N ALA A 53 -23.79 -5.24 12.47
CA ALA A 53 -24.64 -6.35 12.85
C ALA A 53 -26.10 -5.95 13.03
N ALA A 54 -27.02 -6.74 12.49
CA ALA A 54 -28.44 -6.64 12.74
C ALA A 54 -28.87 -7.73 13.74
N GLU A 55 -29.50 -7.32 14.84
CA GLU A 55 -29.86 -8.19 15.94
C GLU A 55 -31.38 -8.17 16.17
N PHE A 56 -32.01 -9.35 16.26
CA PHE A 56 -33.43 -9.51 16.46
C PHE A 56 -33.77 -10.51 17.58
N ASP A 57 -34.74 -10.17 18.43
CA ASP A 57 -35.28 -11.07 19.44
C ASP A 57 -36.24 -12.06 18.78
N LEU A 58 -35.87 -13.32 18.73
CA LEU A 58 -36.68 -14.42 18.22
C LEU A 58 -37.63 -15.03 19.25
N THR A 59 -37.42 -14.78 20.54
CA THR A 59 -38.16 -15.43 21.64
C THR A 59 -39.67 -15.50 21.43
N PRO A 60 -40.39 -14.42 21.02
CA PRO A 60 -41.84 -14.46 20.84
C PRO A 60 -42.28 -15.27 19.60
N TYR A 61 -41.39 -15.66 18.73
CA TYR A 61 -41.69 -16.34 17.48
C TYR A 61 -41.32 -17.81 17.46
N LEU A 62 -40.60 -18.29 18.48
CA LEU A 62 -40.12 -19.66 18.58
C LEU A 62 -41.22 -20.64 18.92
N GLN A 63 -41.01 -21.89 18.51
CA GLN A 63 -41.86 -23.03 18.87
C GLN A 63 -41.01 -24.23 19.29
N ALA A 64 -41.59 -25.19 19.97
CA ALA A 64 -40.93 -26.43 20.32
C ALA A 64 -40.53 -27.22 19.05
N GLY A 65 -39.33 -27.78 19.03
CA GLY A 65 -38.81 -28.52 17.87
C GLY A 65 -38.20 -27.66 16.80
N GLU A 66 -38.49 -27.96 15.55
CA GLU A 66 -37.92 -27.26 14.38
C GLU A 66 -38.54 -25.86 14.21
N ASN A 67 -37.70 -24.88 14.05
CA ASN A 67 -38.04 -23.49 13.71
C ASN A 67 -37.49 -23.12 12.33
N ARG A 68 -38.22 -22.29 11.58
CA ARG A 68 -37.85 -21.83 10.27
C ARG A 68 -37.54 -20.34 10.29
N LEU A 69 -36.35 -19.96 9.82
CA LEU A 69 -35.94 -18.58 9.61
C LEU A 69 -35.93 -18.27 8.11
N CYS A 70 -36.49 -17.12 7.74
CA CYS A 70 -36.50 -16.65 6.35
C CYS A 70 -36.03 -15.20 6.30
N ALA A 71 -35.11 -14.89 5.39
CA ALA A 71 -34.67 -13.54 5.10
C ALA A 71 -34.93 -13.18 3.64
N MET A 72 -35.47 -12.00 3.40
CA MET A 72 -35.60 -11.40 2.06
C MET A 72 -34.63 -10.25 1.95
N VAL A 73 -33.55 -10.46 1.21
CA VAL A 73 -32.46 -9.50 1.03
C VAL A 73 -32.69 -8.71 -0.25
N ILE A 74 -32.68 -7.40 -0.15
CA ILE A 74 -32.91 -6.44 -1.22
C ILE A 74 -31.56 -5.83 -1.62
N ARG A 75 -31.22 -5.90 -2.93
CA ARG A 75 -29.92 -5.40 -3.42
C ARG A 75 -29.79 -3.89 -3.27
N TRP A 76 -30.83 -3.13 -3.63
CA TRP A 76 -30.80 -1.66 -3.61
C TRP A 76 -31.84 -1.11 -2.65
N SER A 77 -31.40 -0.30 -1.71
CA SER A 77 -32.23 0.41 -0.72
C SER A 77 -31.85 1.88 -0.70
N ASP A 78 -32.55 2.68 0.09
CA ASP A 78 -32.11 4.05 0.39
C ASP A 78 -30.74 4.07 1.09
N GLY A 79 -30.41 3.05 1.90
CA GLY A 79 -29.08 2.86 2.44
C GLY A 79 -27.97 2.83 1.41
N SER A 80 -28.23 2.36 0.19
CA SER A 80 -27.25 2.34 -0.90
C SER A 80 -26.73 3.72 -1.30
N TYR A 81 -27.47 4.81 -1.01
CA TYR A 81 -26.99 6.18 -1.24
C TYR A 81 -26.00 6.67 -0.18
N LEU A 82 -25.85 5.93 0.91
CA LEU A 82 -24.84 6.18 1.95
C LEU A 82 -23.69 5.18 1.92
N GLU A 83 -23.73 4.22 0.99
CA GLU A 83 -22.78 3.12 0.85
C GLU A 83 -22.21 3.10 -0.58
N ASP A 84 -21.77 4.29 -1.04
CA ASP A 84 -21.33 4.56 -2.41
C ASP A 84 -19.79 4.47 -2.53
N GLN A 85 -19.20 3.48 -1.83
CA GLN A 85 -17.76 3.27 -1.82
C GLN A 85 -17.23 2.77 -3.17
N ASP A 86 -16.02 3.20 -3.52
CA ASP A 86 -15.28 2.78 -4.72
C ASP A 86 -14.76 1.34 -4.58
N MET A 87 -15.67 0.38 -4.73
CA MET A 87 -15.38 -1.04 -4.58
C MET A 87 -16.41 -1.89 -5.34
N TRP A 88 -16.26 -3.22 -5.34
CA TRP A 88 -17.29 -4.13 -5.83
C TRP A 88 -18.60 -3.97 -5.05
N TRP A 89 -19.72 -3.82 -5.76
CA TRP A 89 -21.06 -3.76 -5.17
C TRP A 89 -21.72 -5.15 -5.18
N LEU A 90 -21.38 -5.94 -4.18
CA LEU A 90 -21.85 -7.30 -3.98
C LEU A 90 -22.93 -7.32 -2.91
N SER A 91 -24.09 -7.98 -3.19
CA SER A 91 -25.19 -8.08 -2.25
C SER A 91 -25.38 -9.50 -1.73
N GLY A 92 -26.07 -9.62 -0.58
CA GLY A 92 -26.37 -10.89 0.04
C GLY A 92 -26.00 -10.93 1.52
N ILE A 93 -26.11 -12.12 2.13
CA ILE A 93 -25.66 -12.39 3.49
C ILE A 93 -24.20 -12.86 3.41
N TYR A 94 -23.25 -11.97 3.71
CA TYR A 94 -21.82 -12.24 3.48
C TYR A 94 -21.00 -12.43 4.75
N ARG A 95 -21.54 -12.08 5.93
CA ARG A 95 -20.92 -12.36 7.23
C ARG A 95 -21.71 -13.39 8.02
N SER A 96 -21.21 -13.80 9.16
CA SER A 96 -21.80 -14.85 10.01
C SER A 96 -23.23 -14.55 10.44
N VAL A 97 -24.05 -15.61 10.57
CA VAL A 97 -25.36 -15.56 11.20
C VAL A 97 -25.34 -16.45 12.42
N ARG A 98 -25.64 -15.89 13.59
CA ARG A 98 -25.49 -16.56 14.88
C ARG A 98 -26.78 -16.52 15.68
N LEU A 99 -27.06 -17.60 16.43
CA LEU A 99 -28.05 -17.57 17.50
C LEU A 99 -27.33 -17.32 18.83
N LEU A 100 -27.86 -16.39 19.62
CA LEU A 100 -27.37 -16.05 20.95
C LEU A 100 -28.50 -16.30 21.94
N ASN A 101 -28.21 -17.02 23.03
CA ASN A 101 -29.14 -17.22 24.14
C ASN A 101 -28.63 -16.49 25.37
N LYS A 102 -29.49 -15.67 25.95
CA LYS A 102 -29.20 -14.89 27.15
C LYS A 102 -30.19 -15.28 28.26
N PRO A 103 -29.74 -15.44 29.51
CA PRO A 103 -30.64 -15.73 30.62
C PRO A 103 -31.68 -14.61 30.85
N HIS A 104 -32.74 -14.87 31.57
CA HIS A 104 -33.78 -13.85 31.90
C HIS A 104 -33.16 -12.66 32.62
N GLN A 105 -32.38 -12.92 33.67
CA GLN A 105 -31.53 -11.97 34.36
C GLN A 105 -30.18 -11.89 33.62
N ARG A 106 -29.85 -10.78 33.03
CA ARG A 106 -28.72 -10.72 32.06
C ARG A 106 -27.94 -9.42 32.04
N LEU A 107 -26.71 -9.54 31.57
CA LEU A 107 -25.90 -8.46 31.09
C LEU A 107 -26.46 -7.99 29.72
N VAL A 108 -26.55 -6.68 29.51
CA VAL A 108 -27.08 -6.07 28.26
C VAL A 108 -25.99 -5.39 27.47
N ASP A 109 -25.21 -4.53 28.14
CA ASP A 109 -24.08 -3.81 27.53
C ASP A 109 -22.96 -3.68 28.57
N ILE A 110 -21.71 -3.76 28.11
CA ILE A 110 -20.53 -3.61 28.95
C ILE A 110 -19.54 -2.69 28.23
N ARG A 111 -19.28 -1.53 28.85
CA ARG A 111 -18.27 -0.58 28.38
C ARG A 111 -17.07 -0.61 29.30
N VAL A 112 -15.92 -0.90 28.72
CA VAL A 112 -14.63 -1.03 29.41
C VAL A 112 -13.74 0.13 28.99
N THR A 113 -13.39 1.01 29.91
CA THR A 113 -12.55 2.17 29.66
C THR A 113 -11.29 2.10 30.50
N PRO A 114 -10.21 1.56 29.95
CA PRO A 114 -8.88 1.67 30.55
C PRO A 114 -8.31 3.06 30.28
N ASP A 115 -7.75 3.67 31.31
CA ASP A 115 -7.11 4.97 31.23
C ASP A 115 -5.82 4.97 32.06
N LEU A 116 -4.98 5.98 31.85
CA LEU A 116 -3.75 6.22 32.61
C LEU A 116 -3.82 7.62 33.25
N ASP A 117 -3.15 7.76 34.39
CA ASP A 117 -2.98 9.06 35.02
C ASP A 117 -2.18 10.05 34.14
N ASP A 118 -2.07 11.30 34.55
CA ASP A 118 -1.37 12.35 33.79
C ASP A 118 0.16 12.12 33.70
N ARG A 119 0.70 11.18 34.48
CA ARG A 119 2.10 10.75 34.42
C ARG A 119 2.28 9.47 33.62
N TYR A 120 1.16 8.88 33.18
CA TYR A 120 1.12 7.58 32.46
C TYR A 120 1.74 6.43 33.29
N GLU A 121 1.68 6.51 34.63
CA GLU A 121 2.28 5.55 35.55
C GLU A 121 1.24 4.59 36.16
N HIS A 122 0.06 5.09 36.51
CA HIS A 122 -1.00 4.32 37.14
C HIS A 122 -2.20 4.19 36.22
N GLY A 123 -2.81 3.00 36.22
CA GLY A 123 -3.97 2.67 35.42
C GLY A 123 -5.26 2.76 36.24
N LYS A 124 -6.33 3.20 35.59
CA LYS A 124 -7.69 3.14 36.10
C LYS A 124 -8.58 2.42 35.08
N LEU A 125 -9.24 1.35 35.51
CA LEU A 125 -10.21 0.64 34.69
C LEU A 125 -11.60 0.99 35.17
N THR A 126 -12.39 1.65 34.32
CA THR A 126 -13.79 1.94 34.56
C THR A 126 -14.65 0.99 33.75
N ILE A 127 -15.61 0.34 34.38
CA ILE A 127 -16.49 -0.64 33.74
C ILE A 127 -17.94 -0.18 34.01
N VAL A 128 -18.66 0.13 32.94
CA VAL A 128 -20.08 0.48 33.02
C VAL A 128 -20.88 -0.69 32.46
N VAL A 129 -21.82 -1.18 33.27
CA VAL A 129 -22.61 -2.37 32.93
C VAL A 129 -24.08 -2.02 32.96
N ASP A 130 -24.77 -2.29 31.87
CA ASP A 130 -26.21 -2.24 31.75
C ASP A 130 -26.76 -3.67 31.93
N THR A 131 -27.79 -3.81 32.74
CA THR A 131 -28.40 -5.11 33.07
C THR A 131 -29.89 -5.11 32.80
N ARG A 132 -30.50 -6.27 32.78
CA ARG A 132 -31.95 -6.42 32.70
C ARG A 132 -32.45 -7.48 33.66
N ASN A 133 -33.57 -7.13 34.38
CA ASN A 133 -34.23 -7.99 35.38
C ASN A 133 -33.28 -8.42 36.51
N ALA A 134 -32.34 -7.58 36.92
CA ALA A 134 -31.22 -7.96 37.77
C ALA A 134 -31.16 -7.18 39.12
N ASP A 135 -32.27 -6.55 39.56
CA ASP A 135 -32.30 -5.58 40.68
C ASP A 135 -31.71 -6.14 42.00
N ASP A 136 -31.88 -7.43 42.28
CA ASP A 136 -31.40 -8.10 43.49
C ASP A 136 -30.00 -8.75 43.33
N LEU A 137 -29.36 -8.53 42.20
CA LEU A 137 -28.07 -9.11 41.87
C LEU A 137 -26.90 -8.15 42.08
N ALA A 138 -25.71 -8.65 41.87
CA ALA A 138 -24.48 -7.87 41.91
C ALA A 138 -23.62 -8.15 40.68
N ILE A 139 -22.78 -7.18 40.32
CA ILE A 139 -21.75 -7.32 39.28
C ILE A 139 -20.39 -7.52 39.94
N ARG A 140 -19.72 -8.60 39.62
CA ARG A 140 -18.32 -8.85 39.96
C ARG A 140 -17.46 -8.65 38.71
N ALA A 141 -16.45 -7.81 38.78
CA ALA A 141 -15.45 -7.64 37.72
C ALA A 141 -14.09 -8.10 38.24
N THR A 142 -13.45 -9.03 37.52
CA THR A 142 -12.12 -9.55 37.83
C THR A 142 -11.18 -9.32 36.67
N LEU A 143 -10.06 -8.66 36.94
CA LEU A 143 -9.01 -8.38 35.96
C LEU A 143 -7.89 -9.41 36.08
N TYR A 144 -7.51 -9.98 34.95
CA TYR A 144 -6.46 -10.99 34.86
C TYR A 144 -5.31 -10.48 33.98
N LEU A 145 -4.07 -10.87 34.32
CA LEU A 145 -2.93 -10.87 33.41
C LEU A 145 -2.50 -12.33 33.23
N ALA A 146 -2.65 -12.85 32.02
CA ALA A 146 -2.57 -14.29 31.74
C ALA A 146 -3.52 -15.10 32.66
N LYS A 147 -2.99 -15.83 33.66
CA LYS A 147 -3.78 -16.62 34.61
C LYS A 147 -3.89 -15.99 36.01
N ASP A 148 -3.14 -14.91 36.24
CA ASP A 148 -3.05 -14.29 37.55
C ASP A 148 -4.14 -13.23 37.73
N VAL A 149 -4.83 -13.29 38.89
CA VAL A 149 -5.81 -12.26 39.28
C VAL A 149 -5.03 -11.03 39.73
N ILE A 150 -5.26 -9.90 39.02
CA ILE A 150 -4.61 -8.61 39.34
C ILE A 150 -5.47 -7.81 40.30
N ALA A 151 -6.79 -7.75 40.04
CA ALA A 151 -7.72 -7.00 40.87
C ALA A 151 -9.14 -7.57 40.73
N THR A 152 -9.96 -7.41 41.75
CA THR A 152 -11.39 -7.77 41.73
C THR A 152 -12.19 -6.71 42.48
N THR A 153 -13.35 -6.37 41.94
CA THR A 153 -14.32 -5.51 42.60
C THR A 153 -15.74 -6.06 42.42
N THR A 154 -16.62 -5.72 43.34
CA THR A 154 -18.05 -6.13 43.29
C THR A 154 -18.90 -4.95 43.64
N SER A 155 -20.04 -4.77 42.96
CA SER A 155 -20.99 -3.72 43.20
C SER A 155 -22.41 -4.21 43.06
N ALA A 156 -23.35 -3.71 43.88
CA ALA A 156 -24.77 -3.90 43.66
C ALA A 156 -25.24 -3.18 42.40
N ILE A 157 -26.33 -3.63 41.81
CA ILE A 157 -26.95 -3.03 40.64
C ILE A 157 -27.41 -1.58 40.91
N GLY A 158 -27.38 -0.72 39.94
CA GLY A 158 -27.87 0.68 39.99
C GLY A 158 -26.95 1.66 40.71
N THR A 159 -25.65 1.41 40.79
CA THR A 159 -24.70 2.27 41.50
C THR A 159 -23.97 3.28 40.57
N ALA A 160 -24.34 3.37 39.32
CA ALA A 160 -23.76 4.39 38.43
C ALA A 160 -24.15 5.80 38.91
N PRO A 161 -23.25 6.80 38.83
CA PRO A 161 -23.63 8.17 39.09
C PRO A 161 -24.78 8.58 38.16
N MET A 162 -25.82 9.18 38.71
CA MET A 162 -26.92 9.73 37.91
C MET A 162 -26.32 10.82 36.99
N ASP A 163 -26.55 10.69 35.69
CA ASP A 163 -26.30 11.81 34.79
C ASP A 163 -27.30 12.95 35.10
N GLU A 164 -27.06 14.15 34.59
CA GLU A 164 -27.91 15.31 34.81
C GLU A 164 -29.38 15.12 34.37
N LYS A 165 -29.69 13.99 33.71
CA LYS A 165 -30.99 13.66 33.15
C LYS A 165 -31.72 12.51 33.90
N GLY A 166 -31.20 12.08 35.05
CA GLY A 166 -31.84 11.04 35.85
C GLY A 166 -31.63 9.63 35.28
N GLY A 167 -30.36 9.20 35.27
CA GLY A 167 -29.91 7.95 34.67
C GLY A 167 -30.74 6.71 35.06
N TYR A 168 -30.61 5.68 34.23
CA TYR A 168 -31.32 4.40 34.37
C TYR A 168 -30.88 3.68 35.64
N ASN A 169 -31.84 3.20 36.40
CA ASN A 169 -31.61 2.45 37.65
C ASN A 169 -30.84 1.12 37.44
N ASP A 170 -30.74 0.66 36.20
CA ASP A 170 -30.13 -0.62 35.83
C ASP A 170 -28.62 -0.52 35.48
N ARG A 171 -28.07 0.70 35.55
CA ARG A 171 -26.67 0.91 35.21
C ARG A 171 -25.75 0.80 36.42
N THR A 172 -24.72 0.02 36.34
CA THR A 172 -23.71 -0.20 37.39
C THR A 172 -22.34 0.26 36.96
N CYS A 173 -21.66 1.04 37.80
CA CYS A 173 -20.29 1.48 37.52
C CYS A 173 -19.31 0.84 38.52
N LEU A 174 -18.28 0.18 38.00
CA LEU A 174 -17.19 -0.39 38.77
C LEU A 174 -15.86 0.28 38.40
N GLN A 175 -14.94 0.36 39.35
CA GLN A 175 -13.62 0.90 39.15
C GLN A 175 -12.56 0.00 39.75
N LEU A 176 -11.44 -0.14 39.06
CA LEU A 176 -10.24 -0.84 39.51
C LEU A 176 -9.03 0.07 39.27
N ASP A 177 -8.26 0.33 40.33
CA ASP A 177 -7.01 1.05 40.26
C ASP A 177 -5.86 0.04 40.14
N ILE A 178 -5.00 0.22 39.13
CA ILE A 178 -3.91 -0.70 38.82
C ILE A 178 -2.58 0.03 38.89
N ASN A 179 -1.72 -0.40 39.78
CA ASN A 179 -0.40 0.18 39.93
C ASN A 179 0.53 -0.31 38.81
N HIS A 180 1.11 0.62 38.08
CA HIS A 180 2.09 0.36 37.02
C HIS A 180 1.66 -0.73 36.02
N PRO A 181 0.52 -0.60 35.34
CA PRO A 181 0.11 -1.58 34.36
C PRO A 181 1.08 -1.69 33.19
N GLN A 182 1.20 -2.87 32.61
CA GLN A 182 1.82 -3.04 31.31
C GLN A 182 0.96 -2.32 30.28
N LYS A 183 1.52 -1.25 29.67
CA LYS A 183 0.80 -0.41 28.74
C LYS A 183 0.66 -1.09 27.39
N TRP A 184 -0.44 -0.83 26.72
CA TRP A 184 -0.68 -1.27 25.35
C TRP A 184 -0.15 -0.23 24.35
N SER A 185 0.51 -0.71 23.28
CA SER A 185 0.87 0.04 22.08
C SER A 185 1.04 -0.93 20.90
N ALA A 186 1.19 -0.40 19.67
CA ALA A 186 1.51 -1.25 18.51
C ALA A 186 2.90 -1.92 18.60
N GLU A 187 3.82 -1.37 19.40
CA GLU A 187 5.14 -1.96 19.67
C GLU A 187 5.09 -3.02 20.78
N ALA A 188 4.21 -2.81 21.78
CA ALA A 188 4.04 -3.72 22.92
C ALA A 188 2.54 -3.92 23.20
N PRO A 189 1.86 -4.83 22.49
CA PRO A 189 0.42 -5.05 22.59
C PRO A 189 0.04 -5.86 23.86
N ASN A 190 0.37 -5.32 25.02
CA ASN A 190 0.10 -5.94 26.31
C ASN A 190 -1.40 -5.92 26.62
N LEU A 191 -2.01 -7.07 26.79
CA LEU A 191 -3.43 -7.22 27.04
C LEU A 191 -3.66 -7.91 28.39
N TYR A 192 -4.56 -7.32 29.14
CA TYR A 192 -5.23 -7.94 30.27
C TYR A 192 -6.56 -8.51 29.81
N ARG A 193 -7.22 -9.28 30.65
CA ARG A 193 -8.58 -9.77 30.43
C ARG A 193 -9.46 -9.43 31.62
N VAL A 194 -10.53 -8.69 31.39
CA VAL A 194 -11.56 -8.49 32.38
C VAL A 194 -12.69 -9.48 32.16
N VAL A 195 -13.12 -10.14 33.24
CA VAL A 195 -14.33 -10.97 33.27
C VAL A 195 -15.37 -10.27 34.14
N VAL A 196 -16.48 -9.92 33.52
CA VAL A 196 -17.63 -9.28 34.17
C VAL A 196 -18.70 -10.34 34.39
N THR A 197 -19.08 -10.58 35.65
CA THR A 197 -20.00 -11.64 36.06
C THR A 197 -21.20 -11.06 36.79
N LEU A 198 -22.40 -11.42 36.33
CA LEU A 198 -23.65 -11.20 37.05
C LEU A 198 -23.79 -12.31 38.08
N THR A 199 -23.87 -11.97 39.37
CA THR A 199 -23.86 -12.96 40.48
C THR A 199 -24.99 -12.70 41.44
N ASP A 200 -25.56 -13.77 42.00
CA ASP A 200 -26.49 -13.69 43.09
C ASP A 200 -25.71 -13.61 44.43
N PRO A 201 -25.78 -12.49 45.14
CA PRO A 201 -25.05 -12.30 46.39
C PRO A 201 -25.55 -13.22 47.55
N GLN A 202 -26.76 -13.79 47.46
CA GLN A 202 -27.32 -14.68 48.50
C GLN A 202 -26.82 -16.10 48.35
N SER A 203 -26.82 -16.64 47.12
CA SER A 203 -26.39 -18.01 46.83
C SER A 203 -24.92 -18.08 46.41
N ASN A 204 -24.28 -16.96 46.07
CA ASN A 204 -22.95 -16.82 45.50
C ASN A 204 -22.80 -17.63 44.18
N SER A 205 -23.93 -17.72 43.43
CA SER A 205 -23.93 -18.37 42.12
C SER A 205 -23.73 -17.37 41.00
N ASP A 206 -22.96 -17.76 40.01
CA ASP A 206 -22.76 -16.99 38.81
C ASP A 206 -23.90 -17.28 37.82
N ILE A 207 -24.54 -16.23 37.29
CA ILE A 207 -25.69 -16.30 36.37
C ILE A 207 -25.21 -16.18 34.94
N GLU A 208 -24.39 -15.20 34.68
CA GLU A 208 -23.82 -14.90 33.33
C GLU A 208 -22.45 -14.25 33.46
N SER A 209 -21.55 -14.56 32.53
CA SER A 209 -20.23 -13.93 32.48
C SER A 209 -19.88 -13.55 31.05
N GLU A 210 -19.27 -12.40 30.89
CA GLU A 210 -18.66 -11.93 29.61
C GLU A 210 -17.22 -11.49 29.87
N ALA A 211 -16.37 -11.65 28.87
CA ALA A 211 -14.94 -11.33 28.98
C ALA A 211 -14.48 -10.42 27.83
N TYR A 212 -13.63 -9.45 28.17
CA TYR A 212 -13.05 -8.48 27.22
C TYR A 212 -11.54 -8.41 27.41
N ASP A 213 -10.80 -8.28 26.30
CA ASP A 213 -9.38 -7.95 26.32
C ASP A 213 -9.22 -6.45 26.62
N VAL A 214 -8.28 -6.06 27.50
CA VAL A 214 -8.09 -4.70 28.01
C VAL A 214 -6.65 -4.27 27.79
N GLY A 215 -6.44 -3.19 27.04
CA GLY A 215 -5.14 -2.56 26.88
C GLY A 215 -5.09 -1.20 27.59
N PHE A 216 -4.28 -1.07 28.66
CA PHE A 216 -4.10 0.22 29.33
C PHE A 216 -3.35 1.18 28.45
N ARG A 217 -4.00 2.24 28.00
CA ARG A 217 -3.47 3.30 27.17
C ARG A 217 -4.23 4.61 27.34
N LYS A 218 -3.57 5.71 26.98
CA LYS A 218 -4.19 7.03 26.86
C LYS A 218 -3.89 7.62 25.51
N VAL A 219 -4.92 7.95 24.74
CA VAL A 219 -4.84 8.63 23.44
C VAL A 219 -5.22 10.08 23.64
N GLU A 220 -4.43 11.00 23.16
CA GLU A 220 -4.72 12.42 23.29
C GLU A 220 -4.11 13.25 22.17
N ILE A 221 -4.67 14.42 21.89
CA ILE A 221 -4.03 15.45 21.07
C ILE A 221 -3.47 16.49 22.03
N LYS A 222 -2.14 16.59 22.07
CA LYS A 222 -1.43 17.51 22.94
C LYS A 222 -0.30 18.21 22.18
N ASP A 223 -0.17 19.51 22.38
CA ASP A 223 0.82 20.34 21.69
C ASP A 223 0.76 20.24 20.16
N GLY A 224 -0.45 20.03 19.61
CA GLY A 224 -0.68 19.87 18.17
C GLY A 224 -0.30 18.50 17.59
N LEU A 225 -0.07 17.50 18.43
CA LEU A 225 0.35 16.16 18.04
C LEU A 225 -0.60 15.09 18.59
N LEU A 226 -0.93 14.10 17.79
CA LEU A 226 -1.53 12.86 18.26
C LEU A 226 -0.51 12.10 19.09
N GLN A 227 -0.84 11.80 20.32
CA GLN A 227 0.01 11.10 21.28
C GLN A 227 -0.67 9.84 21.82
N LEU A 228 0.14 8.83 22.07
CA LEU A 228 -0.24 7.65 22.83
C LEU A 228 0.68 7.54 24.05
N ASN A 229 0.11 7.41 25.24
CA ASN A 229 0.88 7.29 26.50
C ASN A 229 1.94 8.41 26.65
N GLY A 230 1.63 9.61 26.18
CA GLY A 230 2.50 10.79 26.24
C GLY A 230 3.60 10.85 25.17
N GLN A 231 3.62 9.96 24.20
CA GLN A 231 4.59 9.98 23.10
C GLN A 231 3.90 10.29 21.76
N PRO A 232 4.45 11.22 20.97
CA PRO A 232 3.95 11.48 19.62
C PRO A 232 4.02 10.23 18.74
N LEU A 233 2.95 9.95 18.01
CA LEU A 233 2.91 8.82 17.09
C LEU A 233 3.35 9.24 15.68
N MET A 234 4.01 8.33 14.98
CA MET A 234 4.17 8.37 13.53
C MET A 234 3.32 7.23 12.94
N ILE A 235 2.33 7.58 12.12
CA ILE A 235 1.43 6.63 11.50
C ILE A 235 2.08 6.06 10.22
N ARG A 236 2.35 4.78 10.22
CA ARG A 236 2.79 3.97 9.08
C ARG A 236 1.59 3.14 8.66
N GLY A 237 0.62 3.81 8.03
CA GLY A 237 -0.71 3.25 7.82
C GLY A 237 -0.99 2.82 6.40
N VAL A 238 -2.02 1.99 6.26
CA VAL A 238 -2.61 1.58 4.98
C VAL A 238 -4.12 1.50 5.10
N ASN A 239 -4.83 1.88 4.04
CA ASN A 239 -6.26 1.66 3.91
C ASN A 239 -6.53 0.20 3.55
N LYS A 240 -7.60 -0.39 4.07
CA LYS A 240 -7.95 -1.78 3.78
C LYS A 240 -9.45 -1.93 3.55
N HIS A 241 -9.81 -2.48 2.38
CA HIS A 241 -11.12 -3.09 2.13
C HIS A 241 -11.16 -4.55 2.62
N GLU A 242 -12.34 -5.05 2.99
CA GLU A 242 -12.56 -6.50 3.12
C GLU A 242 -12.69 -7.09 1.72
N HIS A 243 -11.70 -7.89 1.33
CA HIS A 243 -11.65 -8.49 0.01
C HIS A 243 -10.94 -9.85 0.02
N ASN A 244 -11.56 -10.81 -0.68
CA ASN A 244 -10.98 -12.11 -1.00
C ASN A 244 -11.33 -12.44 -2.46
N PRO A 245 -10.38 -12.84 -3.32
CA PRO A 245 -10.63 -13.01 -4.76
C PRO A 245 -11.68 -14.07 -5.09
N ALA A 246 -11.84 -15.10 -4.25
CA ALA A 246 -12.80 -16.18 -4.46
C ALA A 246 -14.20 -15.87 -3.90
N THR A 247 -14.31 -15.02 -2.87
CA THR A 247 -15.53 -14.85 -2.07
C THR A 247 -16.01 -13.40 -1.96
N GLY A 248 -15.32 -12.46 -2.63
CA GLY A 248 -15.66 -11.03 -2.62
C GLY A 248 -15.43 -10.39 -1.25
N HIS A 249 -16.48 -9.86 -0.61
CA HIS A 249 -16.36 -9.18 0.69
C HIS A 249 -16.26 -10.13 1.90
N PHE A 250 -16.35 -11.43 1.70
CA PHE A 250 -16.19 -12.38 2.78
C PHE A 250 -14.72 -12.77 2.95
N GLU A 251 -14.16 -12.50 4.12
CA GLU A 251 -12.85 -12.96 4.55
C GLU A 251 -12.99 -13.91 5.74
N THR A 252 -12.22 -14.98 5.76
CA THR A 252 -12.08 -15.83 6.97
C THR A 252 -11.22 -15.11 8.00
N VAL A 253 -11.26 -15.57 9.25
CA VAL A 253 -10.38 -15.04 10.31
C VAL A 253 -8.90 -15.26 9.97
N ASP A 254 -8.58 -16.34 9.28
CA ASP A 254 -7.20 -16.64 8.86
C ASP A 254 -6.77 -15.73 7.73
N ASP A 255 -7.64 -15.41 6.74
CA ASP A 255 -7.35 -14.39 5.72
C ASP A 255 -6.99 -13.03 6.36
N VAL A 256 -7.82 -12.58 7.29
CA VAL A 256 -7.57 -11.31 8.02
C VAL A 256 -6.22 -11.37 8.76
N ARG A 257 -5.94 -12.48 9.43
CA ARG A 257 -4.66 -12.68 10.16
C ARG A 257 -3.46 -12.58 9.23
N GLU A 258 -3.51 -13.24 8.07
CA GLU A 258 -2.43 -13.23 7.08
C GLU A 258 -2.17 -11.81 6.57
N HIS A 259 -3.20 -11.05 6.24
CA HIS A 259 -3.08 -9.65 5.85
C HIS A 259 -2.38 -8.81 6.94
N LEU A 260 -2.83 -8.91 8.20
CA LEU A 260 -2.28 -8.14 9.31
C LEU A 260 -0.83 -8.52 9.63
N ILE A 261 -0.48 -9.81 9.52
CA ILE A 261 0.91 -10.28 9.66
C ILE A 261 1.78 -9.69 8.55
N LEU A 262 1.33 -9.76 7.30
CA LEU A 262 2.07 -9.22 6.17
C LEU A 262 2.28 -7.70 6.29
N MET A 263 1.29 -6.96 6.80
CA MET A 263 1.42 -5.53 7.13
C MET A 263 2.52 -5.30 8.17
N LYS A 264 2.52 -6.05 9.27
CA LYS A 264 3.56 -5.97 10.31
C LYS A 264 4.95 -6.24 9.76
N GLN A 265 5.09 -7.27 8.91
CA GLN A 265 6.35 -7.64 8.26
C GLN A 265 6.88 -6.55 7.31
N HIS A 266 6.01 -5.63 6.87
CA HIS A 266 6.35 -4.50 6.00
C HIS A 266 6.32 -3.16 6.72
N ASN A 267 6.51 -3.16 8.05
CA ASN A 267 6.64 -1.98 8.91
C ASN A 267 5.37 -1.12 9.04
N PHE A 268 4.20 -1.61 8.69
CA PHE A 268 2.95 -0.93 9.01
C PHE A 268 2.64 -1.06 10.50
N ASN A 269 2.15 0.03 11.09
CA ASN A 269 1.68 0.07 12.46
C ASN A 269 0.22 0.47 12.61
N ALA A 270 -0.46 0.80 11.50
CA ALA A 270 -1.83 1.29 11.51
C ALA A 270 -2.62 0.83 10.29
N VAL A 271 -3.94 0.68 10.47
CA VAL A 271 -4.91 0.37 9.40
C VAL A 271 -6.10 1.32 9.52
N ARG A 272 -6.53 1.93 8.41
CA ARG A 272 -7.84 2.58 8.31
C ARG A 272 -8.83 1.59 7.71
N CYS A 273 -9.95 1.40 8.40
CA CYS A 273 -11.06 0.60 7.90
C CYS A 273 -11.78 1.35 6.79
N SER A 274 -11.28 1.24 5.58
CA SER A 274 -11.88 1.94 4.43
C SER A 274 -13.02 1.11 3.81
N HIS A 275 -14.28 1.63 3.63
CA HIS A 275 -14.74 2.86 4.31
C HIS A 275 -15.93 2.47 5.17
N TYR A 276 -15.73 1.53 6.07
CA TYR A 276 -16.79 0.91 6.89
C TYR A 276 -16.20 0.05 8.01
N PRO A 277 -16.96 -0.23 9.08
CA PRO A 277 -16.54 -1.13 10.15
C PRO A 277 -16.31 -2.56 9.63
N HIS A 278 -15.12 -3.10 9.90
CA HIS A 278 -14.75 -4.46 9.53
C HIS A 278 -15.43 -5.51 10.43
N GLN A 279 -15.22 -6.80 10.09
CA GLN A 279 -15.72 -7.90 10.93
C GLN A 279 -15.09 -7.87 12.33
N PRO A 280 -15.79 -8.29 13.39
CA PRO A 280 -15.29 -8.18 14.78
C PRO A 280 -13.93 -8.85 15.03
N ALA A 281 -13.62 -9.94 14.32
CA ALA A 281 -12.33 -10.63 14.46
C ALA A 281 -11.14 -9.77 14.06
N PHE A 282 -11.31 -8.82 13.14
CA PHE A 282 -10.27 -7.88 12.69
C PHE A 282 -9.73 -7.07 13.88
N TYR A 283 -10.61 -6.46 14.66
CA TYR A 283 -10.20 -5.63 15.81
C TYR A 283 -9.51 -6.46 16.89
N GLN A 284 -10.01 -7.67 17.17
CA GLN A 284 -9.36 -8.58 18.13
C GLN A 284 -7.95 -8.97 17.69
N LEU A 285 -7.74 -9.16 16.38
CA LEU A 285 -6.41 -9.42 15.83
C LEU A 285 -5.51 -8.20 15.91
N CYS A 286 -6.03 -6.99 15.61
CA CYS A 286 -5.29 -5.74 15.76
C CYS A 286 -4.88 -5.48 17.21
N ASP A 287 -5.78 -5.76 18.19
CA ASP A 287 -5.48 -5.67 19.62
C ASP A 287 -4.28 -6.55 20.01
N ARG A 288 -4.20 -7.78 19.46
CA ARG A 288 -3.18 -8.80 19.82
C ARG A 288 -1.89 -8.71 19.03
N LEU A 289 -1.96 -8.29 17.76
CA LEU A 289 -0.79 -8.13 16.90
C LEU A 289 -0.11 -6.78 17.07
N GLY A 290 -0.81 -5.80 17.65
CA GLY A 290 -0.33 -4.44 17.83
C GLY A 290 -0.39 -3.64 16.52
N LEU A 291 -1.62 -3.28 16.11
CA LEU A 291 -1.89 -2.34 15.02
C LEU A 291 -2.86 -1.29 15.51
N TYR A 292 -2.57 -0.02 15.23
CA TYR A 292 -3.52 1.07 15.46
C TYR A 292 -4.63 1.00 14.40
N VAL A 293 -5.84 1.35 14.81
CA VAL A 293 -7.00 1.32 13.93
C VAL A 293 -7.67 2.69 13.90
N VAL A 294 -7.99 3.15 12.71
CA VAL A 294 -9.00 4.15 12.44
C VAL A 294 -10.27 3.39 12.06
N ASP A 295 -11.26 3.40 12.94
CA ASP A 295 -12.55 2.77 12.67
C ASP A 295 -13.50 3.79 12.05
N GLU A 296 -14.11 3.44 10.91
CA GLU A 296 -14.82 4.39 10.07
C GLU A 296 -16.27 4.01 9.86
N ALA A 297 -17.15 5.00 10.05
CA ALA A 297 -18.58 4.84 9.83
C ALA A 297 -18.89 4.54 8.37
N ASN A 298 -19.78 3.58 8.12
CA ASN A 298 -20.23 3.15 6.79
C ASN A 298 -21.05 4.26 6.09
N ILE A 299 -20.38 5.33 5.69
CA ILE A 299 -20.98 6.51 5.06
C ILE A 299 -20.08 6.98 3.93
N GLU A 300 -20.63 6.95 2.71
CA GLU A 300 -20.04 7.56 1.52
C GLU A 300 -21.15 8.01 0.57
N THR A 301 -21.00 9.19 0.00
CA THR A 301 -21.98 9.78 -0.94
C THR A 301 -21.29 10.42 -2.15
N HIS A 302 -20.19 9.82 -2.59
CA HIS A 302 -19.25 10.37 -3.58
C HIS A 302 -19.94 10.70 -4.93
N GLY A 303 -20.83 9.84 -5.41
CA GLY A 303 -21.60 10.08 -6.64
C GLY A 303 -22.67 11.17 -6.55
N MET A 304 -22.91 11.78 -5.38
CA MET A 304 -23.87 12.87 -5.24
C MET A 304 -23.31 14.21 -5.71
N THR A 305 -24.14 14.99 -6.42
CA THR A 305 -23.79 16.35 -6.80
C THR A 305 -24.80 17.35 -6.25
N PRO A 306 -24.41 18.29 -5.34
CA PRO A 306 -23.11 18.29 -4.64
C PRO A 306 -22.97 17.12 -3.66
N MET A 307 -21.76 16.62 -3.43
CA MET A 307 -21.45 15.48 -2.56
C MET A 307 -22.10 15.60 -1.17
N ARG A 308 -22.15 16.79 -0.57
CA ARG A 308 -22.75 17.05 0.74
C ARG A 308 -24.30 17.01 0.77
N LYS A 309 -24.96 16.75 -0.34
CA LYS A 309 -26.42 16.89 -0.46
C LYS A 309 -27.19 16.13 0.61
N LEU A 310 -26.81 14.89 0.89
CA LEU A 310 -27.48 14.07 1.91
C LEU A 310 -27.10 14.47 3.34
N ALA A 311 -25.88 14.93 3.56
CA ALA A 311 -25.40 15.37 4.87
C ALA A 311 -26.10 16.64 5.39
N ASP A 312 -26.66 17.45 4.49
CA ASP A 312 -27.42 18.64 4.84
C ASP A 312 -28.97 18.40 4.85
N ASP A 313 -29.42 17.23 4.36
CA ASP A 313 -30.85 16.94 4.33
C ASP A 313 -31.33 16.34 5.66
N PRO A 314 -32.27 16.99 6.40
CA PRO A 314 -32.78 16.48 7.67
C PRO A 314 -33.39 15.08 7.59
N MET A 315 -33.87 14.65 6.43
CA MET A 315 -34.45 13.30 6.27
C MET A 315 -33.40 12.19 6.45
N TRP A 316 -32.11 12.49 6.20
CA TRP A 316 -31.00 11.55 6.30
C TRP A 316 -30.27 11.63 7.64
N ALA A 317 -30.52 12.66 8.46
CA ALA A 317 -29.78 12.90 9.69
C ALA A 317 -29.72 11.69 10.64
N ASN A 318 -30.83 10.95 10.78
CA ASN A 318 -30.84 9.76 11.63
C ASN A 318 -30.00 8.62 11.04
N ALA A 319 -30.02 8.44 9.72
CA ALA A 319 -29.25 7.39 9.07
C ALA A 319 -27.73 7.61 9.22
N PHE A 320 -27.26 8.86 9.10
CA PHE A 320 -25.89 9.22 9.40
C PHE A 320 -25.53 8.94 10.87
N LEU A 321 -26.32 9.48 11.79
CA LEU A 321 -26.03 9.36 13.22
C LEU A 321 -26.11 7.91 13.71
N GLU A 322 -27.09 7.13 13.25
CA GLU A 322 -27.25 5.73 13.67
C GLU A 322 -26.07 4.86 13.25
N ARG A 323 -25.50 5.05 12.05
CA ARG A 323 -24.30 4.35 11.57
C ARG A 323 -23.12 4.58 12.50
N MET A 324 -22.86 5.83 12.87
CA MET A 324 -21.83 6.20 13.84
C MET A 324 -22.10 5.61 15.24
N MET A 325 -23.34 5.70 15.71
CA MET A 325 -23.74 5.22 17.03
C MET A 325 -23.54 3.70 17.16
N ARG A 326 -23.95 2.95 16.15
CA ARG A 326 -23.83 1.48 16.11
C ARG A 326 -22.39 1.02 16.02
N MET A 327 -21.57 1.67 15.21
CA MET A 327 -20.13 1.42 15.13
C MET A 327 -19.46 1.61 16.50
N VAL A 328 -19.59 2.80 17.09
CA VAL A 328 -18.98 3.11 18.38
C VAL A 328 -19.49 2.15 19.49
N ALA A 329 -20.78 1.82 19.50
CA ALA A 329 -21.33 0.91 20.50
C ALA A 329 -20.77 -0.52 20.36
N ARG A 330 -20.58 -1.01 19.15
CA ARG A 330 -20.02 -2.35 18.89
C ARG A 330 -18.53 -2.42 19.25
N ASP A 331 -17.74 -1.39 18.83
CA ASP A 331 -16.29 -1.49 18.79
C ASP A 331 -15.57 -0.73 19.92
N PHE A 332 -16.32 -0.10 20.82
CA PHE A 332 -15.82 0.73 21.92
C PHE A 332 -14.69 0.08 22.73
N ASN A 333 -14.77 -1.23 22.98
CA ASN A 333 -13.90 -1.93 23.93
C ASN A 333 -12.52 -2.32 23.35
N HIS A 334 -12.25 -2.02 22.06
CA HIS A 334 -10.99 -2.38 21.41
C HIS A 334 -9.87 -1.36 21.66
N PRO A 335 -8.75 -1.74 22.31
CA PRO A 335 -7.63 -0.84 22.55
C PRO A 335 -6.90 -0.42 21.27
N SER A 336 -6.95 -1.21 20.20
CA SER A 336 -6.36 -0.87 18.89
C SER A 336 -6.99 0.35 18.23
N ILE A 337 -8.27 0.60 18.44
CA ILE A 337 -8.95 1.77 17.89
C ILE A 337 -8.47 3.03 18.62
N ILE A 338 -7.74 3.88 17.91
CA ILE A 338 -7.19 5.13 18.45
C ILE A 338 -7.85 6.38 17.87
N ILE A 339 -8.58 6.26 16.76
CA ILE A 339 -9.29 7.33 16.07
C ILE A 339 -10.64 6.80 15.61
N TRP A 340 -11.71 7.58 15.79
CA TRP A 340 -12.99 7.40 15.14
C TRP A 340 -13.05 8.24 13.86
N SER A 341 -13.63 7.71 12.78
CA SER A 341 -13.85 8.44 11.54
C SER A 341 -15.33 8.54 11.20
N LEU A 342 -15.78 9.74 10.78
CA LEU A 342 -17.18 10.00 10.51
C LEU A 342 -17.67 9.43 9.14
N GLY A 343 -16.80 8.84 8.37
CA GLY A 343 -17.07 8.32 7.03
C GLY A 343 -16.08 8.83 6.02
N ASN A 344 -16.38 8.57 4.75
CA ASN A 344 -15.58 8.94 3.61
C ASN A 344 -16.40 9.79 2.63
N GLU A 345 -15.75 10.63 1.85
CA GLU A 345 -16.17 11.39 0.67
C GLU A 345 -17.69 11.71 0.58
N SER A 346 -18.22 12.31 1.65
CA SER A 346 -19.63 12.70 1.74
C SER A 346 -19.84 14.22 1.83
N GLY A 347 -18.79 15.00 1.51
CA GLY A 347 -18.76 16.43 1.72
C GLY A 347 -18.88 16.76 3.22
N TYR A 348 -19.22 17.99 3.56
CA TYR A 348 -19.41 18.39 4.94
C TYR A 348 -20.78 19.07 5.12
N GLY A 349 -21.57 18.60 6.11
CA GLY A 349 -22.90 19.11 6.40
C GLY A 349 -23.31 18.89 7.86
N ALA A 350 -24.52 19.33 8.21
CA ALA A 350 -25.07 19.30 9.57
C ALA A 350 -25.08 17.88 10.21
N ALA A 351 -25.22 16.84 9.42
CA ALA A 351 -25.18 15.46 9.92
C ALA A 351 -23.80 15.13 10.54
N HIS A 352 -22.70 15.58 9.91
CA HIS A 352 -21.36 15.36 10.44
C HIS A 352 -21.11 16.10 11.76
N ASP A 353 -21.64 17.34 11.92
CA ASP A 353 -21.61 18.04 13.21
C ASP A 353 -22.34 17.26 14.30
N ALA A 354 -23.49 16.69 13.98
CA ALA A 354 -24.28 15.91 14.94
C ALA A 354 -23.55 14.62 15.34
N MET A 355 -22.95 13.89 14.38
CA MET A 355 -22.13 12.71 14.62
C MET A 355 -20.91 13.04 15.49
N TYR A 356 -20.18 14.11 15.15
CA TYR A 356 -19.02 14.55 15.92
C TYR A 356 -19.39 14.86 17.37
N GLN A 357 -20.43 15.69 17.59
CA GLN A 357 -20.87 16.08 18.93
C GLN A 357 -21.38 14.91 19.76
N TRP A 358 -22.05 13.95 19.12
CA TRP A 358 -22.51 12.73 19.81
C TRP A 358 -21.33 11.86 20.22
N THR A 359 -20.38 11.63 19.32
CA THR A 359 -19.20 10.77 19.56
C THR A 359 -18.32 11.37 20.66
N LYS A 360 -18.03 12.67 20.63
CA LYS A 360 -17.24 13.34 21.68
C LYS A 360 -17.85 13.25 23.06
N ARG A 361 -19.20 13.21 23.15
CA ARG A 361 -19.89 13.03 24.44
C ARG A 361 -19.91 11.57 24.89
N THR A 362 -19.98 10.64 23.95
CA THR A 362 -20.06 9.18 24.24
C THR A 362 -18.69 8.60 24.53
N ASP A 363 -17.68 8.99 23.76
CA ASP A 363 -16.29 8.58 23.93
C ASP A 363 -15.35 9.78 23.82
N PRO A 364 -15.07 10.48 24.92
CA PRO A 364 -14.09 11.57 24.92
C PRO A 364 -12.63 11.07 24.89
N SER A 365 -12.39 9.77 24.99
CA SER A 365 -11.05 9.20 25.10
C SER A 365 -10.31 9.07 23.78
N ARG A 366 -11.00 9.26 22.64
CA ARG A 366 -10.43 9.14 21.29
C ARG A 366 -10.72 10.38 20.47
N PRO A 367 -9.75 10.84 19.65
CA PRO A 367 -9.99 11.88 18.65
C PRO A 367 -10.86 11.35 17.50
N ILE A 368 -11.42 12.30 16.76
CA ILE A 368 -12.27 12.06 15.61
C ILE A 368 -11.61 12.68 14.39
N GLN A 369 -11.60 11.97 13.27
CA GLN A 369 -11.20 12.52 11.98
C GLN A 369 -12.36 12.56 10.99
N TYR A 370 -12.30 13.50 10.06
CA TYR A 370 -13.14 13.59 8.89
C TYR A 370 -12.51 14.53 7.85
N GLU A 371 -12.37 14.06 6.61
CA GLU A 371 -11.70 14.77 5.50
C GLU A 371 -12.63 15.75 4.77
N GLY A 372 -13.94 15.53 4.82
CA GLY A 372 -14.92 16.34 4.11
C GLY A 372 -14.84 17.83 4.46
N GLY A 373 -15.11 18.69 3.46
CA GLY A 373 -15.03 20.14 3.63
C GLY A 373 -13.60 20.67 3.74
N CYS A 374 -12.64 20.08 3.01
CA CYS A 374 -11.21 20.43 2.99
C CYS A 374 -10.44 20.07 4.28
N SER A 375 -10.93 19.13 5.07
CA SER A 375 -10.29 18.62 6.30
C SER A 375 -10.06 19.65 7.42
N ASP A 376 -10.57 20.86 7.32
CA ASP A 376 -10.37 21.93 8.31
C ASP A 376 -11.66 22.36 9.05
N THR A 377 -12.72 21.53 8.92
CA THR A 377 -14.02 21.77 9.54
C THR A 377 -13.97 21.62 11.07
N PRO A 378 -14.99 22.10 11.80
CA PRO A 378 -15.10 21.85 13.24
C PRO A 378 -15.48 20.39 13.60
N ALA A 379 -15.83 19.55 12.64
CA ALA A 379 -16.19 18.15 12.85
C ALA A 379 -14.98 17.21 12.79
N THR A 380 -13.75 17.71 12.89
CA THR A 380 -12.53 16.90 12.93
C THR A 380 -11.53 17.43 13.95
N ASP A 381 -10.89 16.54 14.69
CA ASP A 381 -9.78 16.85 15.61
C ASP A 381 -8.42 16.77 14.89
N ILE A 382 -8.38 16.19 13.68
CA ILE A 382 -7.18 15.93 12.90
C ILE A 382 -7.36 16.50 11.50
N ILE A 383 -6.37 17.19 10.98
CA ILE A 383 -6.32 17.57 9.57
C ILE A 383 -5.93 16.32 8.78
N CYS A 384 -6.85 15.78 7.97
CA CYS A 384 -6.66 14.50 7.29
C CYS A 384 -6.96 14.58 5.78
N PRO A 385 -6.19 15.39 5.01
CA PRO A 385 -6.41 15.55 3.58
C PRO A 385 -6.09 14.28 2.81
N MET A 386 -6.73 14.15 1.63
CA MET A 386 -6.45 13.11 0.66
C MET A 386 -5.46 13.63 -0.40
N TYR A 387 -4.50 12.77 -0.77
CA TYR A 387 -3.56 12.97 -1.89
C TYR A 387 -2.87 14.34 -1.91
N GLY A 388 -2.51 14.86 -0.73
CA GLY A 388 -1.66 16.05 -0.61
C GLY A 388 -0.28 15.75 -1.20
N ARG A 389 0.26 16.68 -2.04
CA ARG A 389 1.52 16.46 -2.76
C ARG A 389 2.75 16.87 -1.95
N THR A 390 3.87 16.23 -2.23
CA THR A 390 5.17 16.57 -1.64
C THR A 390 5.86 17.75 -2.35
N ASP A 391 5.53 17.99 -3.61
CA ASP A 391 6.03 19.10 -4.41
C ASP A 391 5.18 20.39 -4.22
N GLU A 392 5.45 21.42 -5.01
CA GLU A 392 4.66 22.65 -4.99
C GLU A 392 3.26 22.43 -5.54
N ASP A 393 2.32 23.31 -5.17
CA ASP A 393 0.96 23.32 -5.70
C ASP A 393 0.99 23.24 -7.23
N GLN A 394 0.43 22.19 -7.81
CA GLN A 394 0.32 22.08 -9.26
C GLN A 394 -0.56 23.23 -9.79
N PRO A 395 -0.10 23.99 -10.79
CA PRO A 395 -0.93 25.02 -11.40
C PRO A 395 -2.19 24.40 -12.01
N GLN A 396 -3.29 25.14 -12.03
CA GLN A 396 -4.66 24.76 -12.46
C GLN A 396 -4.79 24.17 -13.88
N GLN A 397 -3.79 23.52 -14.41
CA GLN A 397 -3.81 22.97 -15.77
C GLN A 397 -4.73 21.75 -15.92
N PHE A 398 -5.19 21.19 -14.81
CA PHE A 398 -5.93 19.94 -14.78
C PHE A 398 -7.31 20.12 -14.14
N LEU A 399 -8.34 20.23 -14.96
CA LEU A 399 -9.78 20.18 -14.60
C LEU A 399 -10.24 21.12 -13.45
N GLY A 400 -9.50 22.19 -13.16
CA GLY A 400 -9.91 23.15 -12.13
C GLY A 400 -9.78 22.66 -10.69
N LYS A 401 -9.19 21.50 -10.45
CA LYS A 401 -8.89 20.99 -9.10
C LYS A 401 -7.48 21.42 -8.70
N ASN A 402 -7.40 22.27 -7.66
CA ASN A 402 -6.13 22.59 -7.03
C ASN A 402 -5.66 21.38 -6.21
N LYS A 403 -4.59 20.75 -6.62
CA LYS A 403 -3.87 19.79 -5.78
C LYS A 403 -2.94 20.57 -4.86
N TRP A 404 -3.14 20.46 -3.57
CA TRP A 404 -2.41 21.24 -2.58
C TRP A 404 -1.18 20.48 -2.07
N ALA A 405 -0.08 21.21 -1.95
CA ALA A 405 1.13 20.68 -1.35
C ALA A 405 0.96 20.48 0.17
N LEU A 406 1.63 19.49 0.73
CA LEU A 406 1.65 19.25 2.19
C LEU A 406 2.12 20.48 2.97
N THR A 407 3.03 21.28 2.41
CA THR A 407 3.51 22.53 2.99
C THR A 407 2.43 23.56 3.21
N LYS A 408 1.37 23.55 2.39
CA LYS A 408 0.20 24.43 2.58
C LYS A 408 -0.56 24.06 3.83
N TRP A 409 -0.81 22.78 4.06
CA TRP A 409 -1.49 22.28 5.26
C TRP A 409 -0.68 22.57 6.53
N VAL A 410 0.65 22.33 6.46
CA VAL A 410 1.55 22.66 7.57
C VAL A 410 1.58 24.15 7.89
N GLY A 411 1.52 25.01 6.85
CA GLY A 411 1.62 26.46 6.93
C GLY A 411 0.28 27.19 7.13
N MET A 412 -0.84 26.49 7.34
CA MET A 412 -2.14 27.12 7.56
C MET A 412 -2.11 28.03 8.78
N PRO A 413 -2.50 29.34 8.64
CA PRO A 413 -2.45 30.28 9.74
C PRO A 413 -3.38 29.89 10.88
N ASN A 414 -2.87 29.90 12.12
CA ASN A 414 -3.60 29.53 13.35
C ASN A 414 -4.10 28.10 13.45
N GLU A 415 -3.72 27.22 12.51
CA GLU A 415 -4.04 25.80 12.60
C GLU A 415 -3.01 25.07 13.45
N THR A 416 -3.47 24.37 14.49
CA THR A 416 -2.64 23.69 15.47
C THR A 416 -2.92 22.19 15.55
N ARG A 417 -3.95 21.69 14.86
CA ARG A 417 -4.27 20.24 14.86
C ARG A 417 -3.17 19.40 14.20
N PRO A 418 -2.99 18.14 14.60
CA PRO A 418 -2.09 17.23 13.91
C PRO A 418 -2.56 17.01 12.46
N ILE A 419 -1.63 16.65 11.58
CA ILE A 419 -1.91 16.35 10.17
C ILE A 419 -1.57 14.89 9.93
N ILE A 420 -2.57 14.10 9.57
CA ILE A 420 -2.43 12.67 9.24
C ILE A 420 -3.22 12.43 7.96
N LEU A 421 -2.54 12.05 6.89
CA LEU A 421 -3.19 11.85 5.60
C LEU A 421 -4.11 10.61 5.67
N CYS A 422 -5.42 10.78 5.53
CA CYS A 422 -6.33 9.63 5.53
C CYS A 422 -6.15 8.78 4.26
N GLU A 423 -5.71 9.41 3.16
CA GLU A 423 -5.29 8.73 1.94
C GLU A 423 -4.12 9.47 1.28
N TYR A 424 -3.12 8.71 0.84
CA TYR A 424 -1.99 9.21 0.05
C TYR A 424 -1.31 8.09 -0.71
N ALA A 425 -0.50 8.45 -1.71
CA ALA A 425 0.33 7.51 -2.44
C ALA A 425 -0.50 6.36 -3.04
N HIS A 426 -1.29 6.69 -4.08
CA HIS A 426 -2.19 5.77 -4.75
C HIS A 426 -1.42 4.64 -5.45
N ALA A 427 -1.58 3.40 -4.99
CA ALA A 427 -0.72 2.27 -5.36
C ALA A 427 -1.22 1.49 -6.60
N MET A 428 -2.01 2.14 -7.46
CA MET A 428 -2.63 1.50 -8.63
C MET A 428 -1.59 1.03 -9.64
N GLY A 429 -1.55 -0.29 -9.87
CA GLY A 429 -0.63 -0.91 -10.83
C GLY A 429 0.84 -0.63 -10.53
N ASN A 430 1.63 -0.27 -11.55
CA ASN A 430 3.03 0.11 -11.39
C ASN A 430 3.15 1.56 -10.91
N SER A 431 3.13 1.77 -9.60
CA SER A 431 2.99 3.07 -8.95
C SER A 431 3.92 3.24 -7.75
N LEU A 432 3.62 4.22 -6.86
CA LEU A 432 4.37 4.66 -5.70
C LEU A 432 5.71 5.34 -6.02
N GLY A 433 5.84 5.98 -7.20
CA GLY A 433 6.94 6.91 -7.45
C GLY A 433 6.83 8.14 -6.52
N GLY A 434 7.96 8.60 -5.99
CA GLY A 434 8.00 9.75 -5.07
C GLY A 434 7.61 9.42 -3.62
N PHE A 435 7.50 8.15 -3.27
CA PHE A 435 7.09 7.74 -1.91
C PHE A 435 8.11 8.10 -0.82
N ALA A 436 9.38 8.04 -1.13
CA ALA A 436 10.45 8.40 -0.20
C ALA A 436 10.34 9.86 0.27
N GLU A 437 9.93 10.76 -0.62
CA GLU A 437 9.79 12.20 -0.36
C GLU A 437 8.65 12.51 0.61
N TYR A 438 7.58 11.70 0.65
CA TYR A 438 6.57 11.80 1.70
C TYR A 438 7.19 11.55 3.08
N TRP A 439 8.03 10.52 3.20
CA TRP A 439 8.66 10.18 4.48
C TRP A 439 9.71 11.19 4.90
N ASP A 440 10.40 11.81 3.96
CA ASP A 440 11.28 12.96 4.23
C ASP A 440 10.47 14.15 4.76
N ALA A 441 9.30 14.43 4.18
CA ALA A 441 8.39 15.49 4.64
C ALA A 441 7.83 15.19 6.04
N PHE A 442 7.41 13.94 6.31
CA PHE A 442 6.89 13.52 7.62
C PHE A 442 7.95 13.67 8.71
N ARG A 443 9.18 13.25 8.46
CA ARG A 443 10.30 13.42 9.40
C ARG A 443 10.71 14.87 9.60
N LYS A 444 10.53 15.71 8.59
CA LYS A 444 10.89 17.13 8.62
C LYS A 444 9.89 18.00 9.41
N HIS A 445 8.61 17.69 9.35
CA HIS A 445 7.54 18.53 9.89
C HIS A 445 6.80 17.78 11.01
N PRO A 446 7.02 18.13 12.31
CA PRO A 446 6.47 17.38 13.45
C PRO A 446 4.95 17.18 13.43
N ARG A 447 4.19 18.16 12.90
CA ARG A 447 2.73 18.04 12.79
C ARG A 447 2.26 17.09 11.68
N LEU A 448 3.12 16.76 10.71
CA LEU A 448 2.88 15.71 9.73
C LEU A 448 3.22 14.36 10.36
N GLN A 449 2.20 13.65 10.83
CA GLN A 449 2.39 12.41 11.57
C GLN A 449 2.11 11.15 10.72
N GLY A 450 2.44 11.20 9.43
CA GLY A 450 2.26 10.08 8.51
C GLY A 450 0.88 10.05 7.86
N GLY A 451 0.42 8.86 7.51
CA GLY A 451 -0.87 8.68 6.83
C GLY A 451 -1.12 7.23 6.44
N PHE A 452 -2.17 7.02 5.62
CA PHE A 452 -2.64 5.72 5.18
C PHE A 452 -2.54 5.63 3.65
N ILE A 453 -1.70 4.72 3.14
CA ILE A 453 -1.54 4.47 1.70
C ILE A 453 -2.88 3.96 1.15
N TRP A 454 -3.29 4.40 -0.01
CA TRP A 454 -4.40 3.84 -0.77
C TRP A 454 -3.88 2.84 -1.81
N ASP A 455 -4.18 1.51 -1.80
CA ASP A 455 -4.68 0.81 -0.62
C ASP A 455 -3.90 -0.50 -0.39
N TRP A 456 -4.43 -1.48 0.33
CA TRP A 456 -3.72 -2.67 0.73
C TRP A 456 -3.70 -3.77 -0.33
N VAL A 457 -4.84 -4.11 -0.92
CA VAL A 457 -4.97 -5.29 -1.80
C VAL A 457 -5.72 -4.95 -3.08
N ASP A 458 -5.19 -5.38 -4.22
CA ASP A 458 -5.91 -5.36 -5.48
C ASP A 458 -7.24 -6.13 -5.34
N GLN A 459 -8.36 -5.47 -5.63
CA GLN A 459 -9.68 -6.05 -5.47
C GLN A 459 -10.11 -6.90 -6.68
N GLY A 460 -9.19 -7.64 -7.29
CA GLY A 460 -9.46 -8.57 -8.39
C GLY A 460 -10.23 -9.81 -7.92
N LEU A 461 -11.23 -10.23 -8.70
CA LEU A 461 -11.99 -11.46 -8.45
C LEU A 461 -11.54 -12.60 -9.35
N ASP A 462 -11.52 -13.83 -8.83
CA ASP A 462 -11.18 -15.02 -9.60
C ASP A 462 -12.14 -15.21 -10.77
N LYS A 463 -11.59 -15.32 -11.98
CA LYS A 463 -12.34 -15.64 -13.18
C LYS A 463 -11.51 -16.51 -14.13
N PHE A 464 -12.20 -17.24 -14.99
CA PHE A 464 -11.61 -18.07 -16.03
C PHE A 464 -12.16 -17.67 -17.39
N ASP A 465 -11.28 -17.60 -18.38
CA ASP A 465 -11.67 -17.38 -19.77
C ASP A 465 -12.36 -18.64 -20.38
N ASP A 466 -12.79 -18.55 -21.62
CA ASP A 466 -13.43 -19.65 -22.34
C ASP A 466 -12.52 -20.88 -22.55
N ASN A 467 -11.21 -20.72 -22.42
CA ASN A 467 -10.20 -21.78 -22.50
C ASN A 467 -9.85 -22.37 -21.14
N GLY A 468 -10.41 -21.83 -20.05
CA GLY A 468 -10.14 -22.26 -18.68
C GLY A 468 -8.85 -21.66 -18.10
N GLN A 469 -8.33 -20.58 -18.70
CA GLN A 469 -7.18 -19.86 -18.15
C GLN A 469 -7.66 -18.86 -17.09
N HIS A 470 -7.06 -18.91 -15.91
CA HIS A 470 -7.36 -18.02 -14.78
C HIS A 470 -6.87 -16.60 -15.05
N PHE A 471 -7.65 -15.64 -14.61
CA PHE A 471 -7.27 -14.22 -14.49
C PHE A 471 -8.04 -13.56 -13.35
N TRP A 472 -7.55 -12.45 -12.86
CA TRP A 472 -8.29 -11.61 -11.92
C TRP A 472 -9.12 -10.59 -12.67
N ALA A 473 -10.43 -10.66 -12.43
CA ALA A 473 -11.43 -9.82 -13.05
C ALA A 473 -11.59 -8.50 -12.29
N TYR A 474 -11.89 -7.44 -13.03
CA TYR A 474 -12.23 -6.13 -12.50
C TYR A 474 -13.52 -5.58 -13.15
N GLY A 475 -13.85 -4.31 -12.97
CA GLY A 475 -15.10 -3.71 -13.43
C GLY A 475 -15.38 -3.93 -14.92
N GLY A 476 -16.57 -4.43 -15.26
CA GLY A 476 -17.01 -4.76 -16.61
C GLY A 476 -16.86 -6.24 -17.00
N ASP A 477 -15.98 -6.99 -16.35
CA ASP A 477 -15.68 -8.37 -16.72
C ASP A 477 -16.84 -9.34 -16.47
N PHE A 478 -17.77 -9.02 -15.60
CA PHE A 478 -18.99 -9.79 -15.35
C PHE A 478 -20.19 -9.27 -16.14
N GLY A 479 -19.97 -8.37 -17.11
CA GLY A 479 -21.04 -7.75 -17.90
C GLY A 479 -21.82 -6.68 -17.13
N ASP A 480 -21.28 -6.23 -16.01
CA ASP A 480 -21.79 -5.12 -15.21
C ASP A 480 -21.69 -3.83 -16.02
N GLN A 481 -22.83 -3.11 -16.06
CA GLN A 481 -22.93 -1.81 -16.74
C GLN A 481 -22.99 -0.71 -15.68
N ILE A 482 -22.23 0.35 -15.95
CA ILE A 482 -21.66 1.33 -15.07
C ILE A 482 -20.64 0.63 -14.18
N ASN A 483 -19.37 0.79 -14.55
CA ASN A 483 -18.21 0.30 -13.81
C ASN A 483 -17.03 1.24 -14.09
N ASP A 484 -16.02 1.20 -13.23
CA ASP A 484 -14.82 2.02 -13.31
C ASP A 484 -13.61 1.21 -13.77
N ARG A 485 -13.86 0.09 -14.50
CA ARG A 485 -12.82 -0.80 -15.03
C ARG A 485 -11.84 -1.26 -13.96
N GLN A 486 -10.53 -1.06 -14.21
CA GLN A 486 -9.46 -1.46 -13.29
C GLN A 486 -9.25 -0.51 -12.09
N PHE A 487 -10.12 0.46 -11.83
CA PHE A 487 -9.92 1.44 -10.75
C PHE A 487 -9.92 0.80 -9.34
N CYS A 488 -10.45 -0.40 -9.19
CA CYS A 488 -10.38 -1.19 -7.95
C CYS A 488 -9.09 -2.02 -7.80
N ILE A 489 -8.13 -1.92 -8.77
CA ILE A 489 -6.84 -2.62 -8.75
C ILE A 489 -5.75 -1.62 -8.33
N ASN A 490 -5.69 -1.31 -7.06
CA ASN A 490 -4.85 -0.25 -6.49
C ASN A 490 -4.11 -0.66 -5.21
N GLY A 491 -3.90 -1.97 -5.03
CA GLY A 491 -3.26 -2.54 -3.85
C GLY A 491 -1.74 -2.52 -3.86
N LEU A 492 -1.17 -2.63 -2.64
CA LEU A 492 0.25 -2.91 -2.41
C LEU A 492 0.58 -4.40 -2.57
N VAL A 493 -0.45 -5.25 -2.60
CA VAL A 493 -0.34 -6.68 -2.85
C VAL A 493 -1.38 -7.11 -3.89
N PHE A 494 -1.05 -8.15 -4.65
CA PHE A 494 -2.00 -8.83 -5.54
C PHE A 494 -3.13 -9.49 -4.73
N PRO A 495 -4.25 -9.91 -5.39
CA PRO A 495 -5.36 -10.57 -4.69
C PRO A 495 -4.95 -11.84 -3.93
N ASP A 496 -3.91 -12.53 -4.37
CA ASP A 496 -3.31 -13.70 -3.71
C ASP A 496 -2.32 -13.36 -2.58
N LYS A 497 -2.22 -12.07 -2.22
CA LYS A 497 -1.31 -11.52 -1.20
C LYS A 497 0.18 -11.49 -1.60
N THR A 498 0.51 -11.80 -2.86
CA THR A 498 1.87 -11.62 -3.37
C THR A 498 2.23 -10.13 -3.37
N PRO A 499 3.39 -9.72 -2.82
CA PRO A 499 3.79 -8.32 -2.77
C PRO A 499 4.01 -7.68 -4.16
N HIS A 500 3.49 -6.47 -4.37
CA HIS A 500 3.96 -5.59 -5.44
C HIS A 500 5.37 -5.05 -5.12
N PRO A 501 6.17 -4.67 -6.13
CA PRO A 501 7.43 -3.95 -5.89
C PRO A 501 7.29 -2.70 -5.04
N ALA A 502 6.15 -2.03 -5.12
CA ALA A 502 5.77 -0.86 -4.32
C ALA A 502 5.75 -1.15 -2.81
N LEU A 503 5.39 -2.36 -2.38
CA LEU A 503 5.37 -2.74 -0.97
C LEU A 503 6.77 -2.74 -0.34
N PHE A 504 7.80 -3.12 -1.10
CA PHE A 504 9.19 -3.07 -0.62
C PHE A 504 9.67 -1.62 -0.48
N GLU A 505 9.26 -0.73 -1.39
CA GLU A 505 9.54 0.70 -1.28
C GLU A 505 8.88 1.30 -0.04
N ALA A 506 7.61 0.96 0.21
CA ALA A 506 6.89 1.35 1.42
C ALA A 506 7.61 0.85 2.69
N LYS A 507 7.97 -0.44 2.74
CA LYS A 507 8.73 -1.03 3.86
C LYS A 507 10.00 -0.24 4.16
N ARG A 508 10.77 0.12 3.11
CA ARG A 508 12.05 0.81 3.23
C ARG A 508 11.89 2.25 3.69
N ALA A 509 10.97 3.01 3.09
CA ALA A 509 10.78 4.42 3.40
C ALA A 509 10.24 4.64 4.82
N GLN A 510 9.34 3.76 5.26
CA GLN A 510 8.69 3.83 6.59
C GLN A 510 9.38 2.97 7.67
N GLN A 511 10.58 2.45 7.40
CA GLN A 511 11.31 1.65 8.40
C GLN A 511 11.53 2.43 9.70
N PRO A 512 11.50 1.74 10.88
CA PRO A 512 11.58 2.41 12.19
C PRO A 512 12.99 2.80 12.62
N PHE A 513 13.93 2.79 11.70
CA PHE A 513 15.32 3.18 11.94
C PHE A 513 15.83 4.09 10.83
N THR A 514 16.63 5.08 11.20
CA THR A 514 17.42 5.87 10.25
C THR A 514 18.91 5.70 10.50
N PHE A 515 19.69 5.85 9.42
CA PHE A 515 21.13 5.61 9.45
C PHE A 515 21.88 6.81 8.88
N GLU A 516 23.02 7.13 9.48
CA GLU A 516 23.95 8.17 9.02
C GLU A 516 25.37 7.61 9.02
N LEU A 517 26.06 7.70 7.90
CA LEU A 517 27.50 7.38 7.85
C LEU A 517 28.28 8.56 8.39
N VAL A 518 28.83 8.41 9.58
CA VAL A 518 29.55 9.48 10.30
C VAL A 518 31.00 9.58 9.87
N ALA A 519 31.68 8.44 9.74
CA ALA A 519 33.08 8.39 9.33
C ALA A 519 33.40 7.06 8.61
N THR A 520 34.40 7.11 7.73
CA THR A 520 34.91 5.92 7.04
C THR A 520 36.18 5.34 7.71
N GLN A 521 36.82 6.12 8.60
CA GLN A 521 38.01 5.72 9.40
C GLN A 521 38.00 6.45 10.75
N PRO A 522 37.72 5.74 11.87
CA PRO A 522 37.15 4.39 11.93
C PRO A 522 35.79 4.33 11.27
N LEU A 523 35.43 3.16 10.71
CA LEU A 523 34.09 3.00 10.06
C LEU A 523 33.00 3.13 11.11
N THR A 524 32.31 4.25 11.09
CA THR A 524 31.34 4.63 12.12
C THR A 524 30.00 5.01 11.52
N VAL A 525 28.94 4.42 12.03
CA VAL A 525 27.57 4.76 11.68
C VAL A 525 26.80 5.24 12.89
N LYS A 526 25.87 6.16 12.69
CA LYS A 526 24.86 6.53 13.68
C LYS A 526 23.57 5.85 13.32
N VAL A 527 23.01 5.11 14.26
CA VAL A 527 21.69 4.46 14.15
C VAL A 527 20.73 5.20 15.07
N THR A 528 19.60 5.64 14.53
CA THR A 528 18.53 6.30 15.27
C THR A 528 17.30 5.42 15.29
N SER A 529 16.72 5.15 16.47
CA SER A 529 15.45 4.46 16.63
C SER A 529 14.29 5.46 16.62
N GLU A 530 13.30 5.21 15.79
CA GLU A 530 12.00 5.93 15.77
C GLU A 530 10.93 5.23 16.63
N ALA A 531 11.30 4.17 17.37
CA ALA A 531 10.41 3.51 18.32
C ALA A 531 9.98 4.50 19.42
N CYS A 532 8.70 4.41 19.80
CA CYS A 532 8.10 5.30 20.80
C CYS A 532 8.16 4.72 22.21
N PHE A 533 8.14 3.39 22.36
CA PHE A 533 7.86 2.73 23.65
C PHE A 533 8.91 1.68 24.02
N CYS A 534 9.49 0.99 23.05
CA CYS A 534 10.41 -0.12 23.28
C CYS A 534 11.85 0.25 22.95
N ALA A 535 12.79 -0.16 23.81
CA ALA A 535 14.20 -0.17 23.45
C ALA A 535 14.48 -1.26 22.39
N THR A 536 15.60 -1.18 21.72
CA THR A 536 15.98 -2.05 20.60
C THR A 536 16.78 -3.29 21.04
N ASP A 537 16.72 -3.68 22.31
CA ASP A 537 17.47 -4.79 22.89
C ASP A 537 17.14 -6.18 22.30
N ASN A 538 16.02 -6.27 21.54
CA ASN A 538 15.63 -7.42 20.75
C ASN A 538 16.03 -7.32 19.27
N HIS A 539 16.92 -6.39 18.90
CA HIS A 539 17.38 -6.17 17.53
C HIS A 539 18.90 -6.33 17.41
N GLN A 540 19.33 -6.74 16.23
CA GLN A 540 20.74 -6.91 15.89
C GLN A 540 21.04 -6.17 14.59
N LEU A 541 22.10 -5.34 14.58
CA LEU A 541 22.64 -4.78 13.35
C LEU A 541 23.63 -5.78 12.74
N VAL A 542 23.34 -6.26 11.56
CA VAL A 542 24.25 -7.04 10.72
C VAL A 542 24.79 -6.12 9.63
N TRP A 543 26.09 -6.14 9.40
CA TRP A 543 26.73 -5.24 8.44
C TRP A 543 27.84 -5.92 7.65
N GLN A 544 28.04 -5.47 6.43
CA GLN A 544 29.17 -5.89 5.59
C GLN A 544 29.68 -4.76 4.72
N LEU A 545 31.00 -4.67 4.61
CA LEU A 545 31.69 -3.80 3.66
C LEU A 545 32.09 -4.60 2.45
N MET A 546 31.57 -4.24 1.29
CA MET A 546 31.75 -4.92 0.02
C MET A 546 32.63 -4.10 -0.93
N ALA A 547 33.41 -4.78 -1.77
CA ALA A 547 34.06 -4.19 -2.93
C ALA A 547 33.78 -5.05 -4.18
N GLY A 548 32.83 -4.62 -5.01
CA GLY A 548 32.24 -5.48 -6.04
C GLY A 548 31.48 -6.62 -5.39
N GLU A 549 31.90 -7.88 -5.65
CA GLU A 549 31.34 -9.11 -5.07
C GLU A 549 32.04 -9.56 -3.78
N GLU A 550 33.19 -9.02 -3.48
CA GLU A 550 34.03 -9.44 -2.36
C GLU A 550 33.60 -8.74 -1.07
N ALA A 551 33.27 -9.52 -0.04
CA ALA A 551 33.13 -9.02 1.31
C ALA A 551 34.52 -8.76 1.93
N LEU A 552 34.84 -7.51 2.22
CA LEU A 552 36.10 -7.12 2.82
C LEU A 552 36.11 -7.36 4.33
N VAL A 553 35.03 -6.93 4.98
CA VAL A 553 34.81 -7.06 6.43
C VAL A 553 33.30 -7.17 6.67
N ALA A 554 32.89 -7.97 7.63
CA ALA A 554 31.54 -8.10 8.10
C ALA A 554 31.50 -8.24 9.62
N GLY A 555 30.35 -7.95 10.22
CA GLY A 555 30.16 -8.09 11.67
C GLY A 555 28.71 -7.92 12.09
N GLU A 556 28.49 -8.10 13.38
CA GLU A 556 27.18 -8.02 14.02
C GLU A 556 27.29 -7.19 15.31
N VAL A 557 26.27 -6.41 15.63
CA VAL A 557 26.20 -5.61 16.87
C VAL A 557 24.79 -5.75 17.45
N THR A 558 24.67 -6.23 18.69
CA THR A 558 23.39 -6.16 19.41
C THR A 558 23.08 -4.71 19.75
N LEU A 559 21.90 -4.24 19.42
CA LEU A 559 21.45 -2.88 19.68
C LEU A 559 20.88 -2.76 21.09
N ASN A 560 21.01 -1.56 21.68
CA ASN A 560 20.33 -1.21 22.92
C ASN A 560 19.99 0.30 22.94
N ILE A 561 19.29 0.74 21.89
CA ILE A 561 18.93 2.14 21.68
C ILE A 561 17.59 2.38 22.36
N ALA A 562 17.54 3.37 23.26
CA ALA A 562 16.28 3.79 23.88
C ALA A 562 15.31 4.40 22.86
N PRO A 563 14.00 4.44 23.16
CA PRO A 563 13.02 5.13 22.31
C PRO A 563 13.45 6.56 21.95
N HIS A 564 13.21 6.96 20.71
CA HIS A 564 13.58 8.28 20.15
C HIS A 564 15.04 8.67 20.36
N SER A 565 15.96 7.73 20.41
CA SER A 565 17.38 7.95 20.68
C SER A 565 18.27 7.45 19.56
N SER A 566 19.53 7.84 19.61
CA SER A 566 20.54 7.42 18.64
C SER A 566 21.78 6.87 19.34
N GLU A 567 22.48 5.97 18.67
CA GLU A 567 23.75 5.42 19.09
C GLU A 567 24.79 5.53 17.98
N LEU A 568 26.04 5.86 18.35
CA LEU A 568 27.18 5.84 17.46
C LEU A 568 27.89 4.48 17.57
N LEU A 569 27.91 3.74 16.48
CA LEU A 569 28.51 2.41 16.41
C LEU A 569 29.77 2.43 15.57
N VAL A 570 30.92 2.08 16.21
CA VAL A 570 32.17 1.85 15.49
C VAL A 570 32.15 0.42 14.98
N LEU A 571 31.94 0.26 13.66
CA LEU A 571 31.85 -1.03 13.04
C LEU A 571 33.22 -1.67 12.81
N SER A 572 34.23 -0.85 12.46
CA SER A 572 35.61 -1.32 12.27
C SER A 572 36.63 -0.23 12.54
N GLU A 573 37.67 -0.55 13.32
CA GLU A 573 38.82 0.31 13.55
C GLU A 573 39.93 0.17 12.49
N GLN A 574 39.80 -0.83 11.60
CA GLN A 574 40.80 -1.12 10.58
C GLN A 574 40.85 -0.07 9.50
N SER A 575 42.04 0.38 9.13
CA SER A 575 42.27 1.17 7.92
C SER A 575 42.10 0.29 6.71
N LEU A 576 40.98 0.50 5.98
CA LEU A 576 40.65 -0.29 4.79
C LEU A 576 41.26 0.36 3.55
N THR A 577 42.17 -0.35 2.88
CA THR A 577 42.71 0.05 1.57
C THR A 577 41.86 -0.63 0.50
N ILE A 578 41.13 0.17 -0.28
CA ILE A 578 40.25 -0.33 -1.31
C ILE A 578 40.90 -0.08 -2.66
N ASN A 579 41.20 -1.14 -3.41
CA ASN A 579 41.83 -1.08 -4.70
C ASN A 579 40.80 -1.20 -5.83
N GLY A 580 40.46 -0.06 -6.47
CA GLY A 580 39.88 -0.04 -7.82
C GLY A 580 38.43 -0.43 -8.00
N LYS A 581 37.71 -0.89 -6.95
CA LYS A 581 36.27 -1.22 -7.00
C LYS A 581 35.49 -0.24 -6.12
N LEU A 582 34.29 0.14 -6.53
CA LEU A 582 33.41 0.98 -5.71
C LEU A 582 33.01 0.21 -4.44
N PRO A 583 33.44 0.67 -3.26
CA PRO A 583 33.07 0.04 -2.01
C PRO A 583 31.68 0.48 -1.58
N ARG A 584 30.95 -0.42 -0.97
CA ARG A 584 29.64 -0.15 -0.37
C ARG A 584 29.55 -0.76 1.01
N LEU A 585 28.89 -0.08 1.91
CA LEU A 585 28.54 -0.57 3.24
C LEU A 585 27.07 -0.93 3.24
N ASP A 586 26.78 -2.21 3.44
CA ASP A 586 25.42 -2.75 3.56
C ASP A 586 25.13 -2.96 5.05
N LEU A 587 23.99 -2.43 5.51
CA LEU A 587 23.52 -2.49 6.89
C LEU A 587 22.12 -3.11 6.90
N SER A 588 21.87 -4.04 7.82
CA SER A 588 20.54 -4.63 8.03
C SER A 588 20.28 -4.76 9.54
N ILE A 589 19.10 -4.31 9.99
CA ILE A 589 18.63 -4.55 11.35
C ILE A 589 17.62 -5.68 11.30
N ILE A 590 17.90 -6.73 12.05
CA ILE A 590 17.07 -7.94 12.12
C ILE A 590 16.53 -8.18 13.53
N GLN A 591 15.42 -8.89 13.61
CA GLN A 591 14.91 -9.50 14.83
C GLN A 591 15.48 -10.93 14.93
N PRO A 592 16.42 -11.20 15.83
CA PRO A 592 17.08 -12.50 15.90
C PRO A 592 16.14 -13.61 16.37
N GLU A 593 15.08 -13.28 17.10
CA GLU A 593 14.08 -14.22 17.59
C GLU A 593 12.75 -14.06 16.85
N ALA A 594 12.00 -15.17 16.74
CA ALA A 594 10.66 -15.15 16.17
C ALA A 594 9.68 -14.39 17.09
N THR A 595 8.71 -13.72 16.49
CA THR A 595 7.60 -13.06 17.18
C THR A 595 6.26 -13.72 16.84
N ASN A 596 5.14 -13.14 17.26
CA ASN A 596 3.81 -13.61 16.85
C ASN A 596 3.42 -13.24 15.41
N TRP A 597 4.27 -12.48 14.70
CA TRP A 597 4.06 -12.03 13.33
C TRP A 597 5.28 -12.20 12.41
N SER A 598 6.44 -12.60 12.92
CA SER A 598 7.65 -12.78 12.11
C SER A 598 8.47 -14.00 12.53
N GLU A 599 9.15 -14.60 11.58
CA GLU A 599 10.17 -15.62 11.80
C GLU A 599 11.45 -15.01 12.40
N ALA A 600 12.30 -15.85 12.98
CA ALA A 600 13.62 -15.48 13.44
C ALA A 600 14.48 -14.96 12.27
N GLY A 601 15.22 -13.87 12.50
CA GLY A 601 16.05 -13.23 11.48
C GLY A 601 15.28 -12.27 10.55
N HIS A 602 14.02 -11.93 10.86
CA HIS A 602 13.24 -10.99 10.07
C HIS A 602 13.91 -9.61 9.98
N GLU A 603 14.14 -9.11 8.75
CA GLU A 603 14.72 -7.78 8.52
C GLU A 603 13.65 -6.69 8.70
N VAL A 604 13.89 -5.79 9.64
CA VAL A 604 13.01 -4.64 9.93
C VAL A 604 13.50 -3.34 9.31
N ALA A 605 14.81 -3.20 9.07
CA ALA A 605 15.39 -2.02 8.46
C ALA A 605 16.65 -2.36 7.69
N ARG A 606 16.94 -1.58 6.65
CA ARG A 606 18.12 -1.76 5.81
C ARG A 606 18.64 -0.43 5.30
N GLN A 607 19.96 -0.31 5.10
CA GLN A 607 20.61 0.86 4.49
C GLN A 607 21.84 0.44 3.72
N GLN A 608 22.08 1.09 2.61
CA GLN A 608 23.31 0.95 1.85
C GLN A 608 23.98 2.32 1.69
N PHE A 609 25.29 2.38 1.93
CA PHE A 609 26.10 3.57 1.66
C PHE A 609 27.17 3.27 0.62
N MET A 610 27.18 4.02 -0.46
CA MET A 610 28.29 4.02 -1.39
C MET A 610 29.42 4.88 -0.82
N LEU A 611 30.59 4.27 -0.58
CA LEU A 611 31.71 4.97 0.02
C LEU A 611 32.49 5.71 -1.07
N THR A 612 32.13 6.97 -1.34
CA THR A 612 32.81 7.85 -2.28
C THR A 612 33.73 8.79 -1.51
N GLY A 613 35.02 8.90 -1.87
CA GLY A 613 35.85 10.00 -1.39
C GLY A 613 37.27 9.75 -0.98
N SER A 614 37.77 8.51 -0.93
CA SER A 614 39.20 8.23 -0.64
C SER A 614 39.87 7.41 -1.76
N LEU A 615 39.21 7.36 -2.91
CA LEU A 615 39.76 6.72 -4.09
C LEU A 615 40.52 7.78 -4.88
N THR A 616 41.82 7.84 -4.69
CA THR A 616 42.68 8.27 -5.79
C THR A 616 42.33 7.35 -6.95
N ASN A 617 41.47 7.85 -7.84
CA ASN A 617 41.36 7.30 -9.17
C ASN A 617 42.77 7.30 -9.75
N GLN A 618 43.53 6.20 -9.63
CA GLN A 618 44.49 5.89 -10.65
C GLN A 618 43.62 5.72 -11.88
N ALA A 619 43.58 6.82 -12.67
CA ALA A 619 43.12 6.77 -14.04
C ALA A 619 43.96 5.66 -14.70
N VAL A 620 43.39 4.47 -14.75
CA VAL A 620 43.82 3.46 -15.72
C VAL A 620 43.54 4.18 -17.03
N THR A 621 44.57 4.73 -17.64
CA THR A 621 44.52 5.27 -19.00
C THR A 621 44.02 4.06 -19.82
N PRO A 622 42.80 4.05 -20.35
CA PRO A 622 42.35 2.93 -21.15
C PRO A 622 43.33 2.86 -22.30
N ARG A 623 44.05 1.78 -22.42
CA ARG A 623 44.71 1.46 -23.69
C ARG A 623 43.53 1.35 -24.66
N LEU A 624 43.40 2.35 -25.58
CA LEU A 624 42.36 2.28 -26.60
C LEU A 624 42.51 0.93 -27.29
N PRO A 625 41.48 0.09 -27.28
CA PRO A 625 41.56 -1.20 -27.94
C PRO A 625 41.85 -0.97 -29.42
N THR A 626 42.64 -1.87 -30.01
CA THR A 626 42.92 -1.79 -31.45
C THR A 626 41.59 -1.89 -32.20
N SER A 627 41.32 -0.92 -33.10
CA SER A 627 40.08 -0.91 -33.90
C SER A 627 40.04 -2.11 -34.83
N ALA A 628 38.86 -2.68 -34.99
CA ALA A 628 38.61 -3.68 -36.03
C ALA A 628 38.50 -3.03 -37.40
N ILE A 629 38.79 -3.80 -38.46
CA ILE A 629 38.62 -3.35 -39.83
C ILE A 629 37.20 -3.63 -40.30
N ILE A 630 36.57 -2.63 -40.90
CA ILE A 630 35.24 -2.76 -41.50
C ILE A 630 35.39 -3.12 -42.97
N ASN A 631 34.70 -4.18 -43.42
CA ASN A 631 34.58 -4.57 -44.80
C ASN A 631 33.32 -3.97 -45.41
N GLU A 632 33.43 -3.17 -46.42
CA GLU A 632 32.32 -2.61 -47.17
C GLU A 632 31.96 -3.55 -48.33
N ALA A 633 30.77 -4.13 -48.32
CA ALA A 633 30.30 -5.01 -49.37
C ALA A 633 28.82 -4.79 -49.69
N GLY A 634 28.49 -4.35 -50.88
CA GLY A 634 27.12 -4.17 -51.33
C GLY A 634 26.35 -3.19 -50.44
N SER A 635 25.28 -3.65 -49.83
CA SER A 635 24.39 -2.87 -48.95
C SER A 635 24.75 -2.95 -47.49
N SER A 636 25.90 -3.48 -47.09
CA SER A 636 26.26 -3.65 -45.68
C SER A 636 27.71 -3.28 -45.35
N PHE A 637 27.91 -2.94 -44.08
CA PHE A 637 29.21 -2.87 -43.41
C PHE A 637 29.32 -4.12 -42.52
N THR A 638 30.39 -4.90 -42.74
CA THR A 638 30.64 -6.14 -41.97
C THR A 638 31.95 -6.04 -41.22
N VAL A 639 31.94 -6.41 -39.95
CA VAL A 639 33.10 -6.48 -39.08
C VAL A 639 33.26 -7.90 -38.58
N ASN A 640 34.42 -8.51 -38.81
CA ASN A 640 34.82 -9.80 -38.26
C ASN A 640 35.93 -9.53 -37.22
N ALA A 641 35.64 -9.80 -35.94
CA ALA A 641 36.58 -9.60 -34.84
C ALA A 641 36.38 -10.65 -33.76
N ALA A 642 37.45 -11.38 -33.42
CA ALA A 642 37.42 -12.52 -32.56
C ALA A 642 36.28 -13.52 -32.98
N GLU A 643 35.41 -13.93 -32.07
CA GLU A 643 34.27 -14.82 -32.35
C GLU A 643 33.05 -14.10 -32.93
N ASN A 644 33.09 -12.79 -33.06
CA ASN A 644 31.95 -11.94 -33.45
C ASN A 644 32.00 -11.48 -34.90
N THR A 645 30.85 -11.54 -35.58
CA THR A 645 30.61 -10.89 -36.87
C THR A 645 29.42 -9.93 -36.68
N TRP A 646 29.67 -8.63 -36.90
CA TRP A 646 28.69 -7.56 -36.84
C TRP A 646 28.32 -7.08 -38.24
N THR A 647 27.03 -6.87 -38.49
CA THR A 647 26.58 -6.35 -39.80
C THR A 647 25.67 -5.16 -39.60
N ILE A 648 26.03 -4.01 -40.19
CA ILE A 648 25.20 -2.80 -40.25
C ILE A 648 24.69 -2.65 -41.68
N ASP A 649 23.38 -2.42 -41.83
CA ASP A 649 22.77 -2.11 -43.12
C ASP A 649 23.06 -0.65 -43.51
N ARG A 650 23.58 -0.45 -44.73
CA ARG A 650 23.93 0.88 -45.25
C ARG A 650 22.72 1.75 -45.58
N ASN A 651 21.55 1.14 -45.81
CA ASN A 651 20.34 1.85 -46.21
C ASN A 651 19.57 2.38 -45.00
N ASN A 652 19.55 1.64 -43.90
CA ASN A 652 18.84 2.02 -42.71
C ASN A 652 19.74 2.38 -41.52
N GLY A 653 21.06 2.17 -41.62
CA GLY A 653 22.04 2.57 -40.60
C GLY A 653 21.99 1.72 -39.31
N GLN A 654 21.21 0.68 -39.27
CA GLN A 654 20.99 -0.13 -38.08
C GLN A 654 21.90 -1.37 -38.04
N LEU A 655 22.22 -1.82 -36.82
CA LEU A 655 22.85 -3.14 -36.59
C LEU A 655 21.77 -4.22 -36.82
N VAL A 656 21.92 -4.96 -37.92
CA VAL A 656 20.91 -5.93 -38.39
C VAL A 656 21.26 -7.38 -38.09
N SER A 657 22.54 -7.65 -37.81
CA SER A 657 23.01 -9.00 -37.49
C SER A 657 24.21 -8.94 -36.53
N TRP A 658 24.19 -9.81 -35.55
CA TRP A 658 25.29 -10.10 -34.65
C TRP A 658 25.46 -11.61 -34.54
N VAL A 659 26.43 -12.14 -35.21
CA VAL A 659 26.78 -13.55 -35.15
C VAL A 659 27.92 -13.72 -34.14
N LYS A 660 27.72 -14.51 -33.09
CA LYS A 660 28.70 -14.87 -32.08
C LYS A 660 28.89 -16.38 -32.09
N ASP A 661 30.13 -16.85 -32.20
CA ASP A 661 30.44 -18.29 -32.33
C ASP A 661 29.62 -19.02 -33.39
N GLY A 662 29.37 -18.36 -34.53
CA GLY A 662 28.59 -18.89 -35.65
C GLY A 662 27.07 -18.90 -35.47
N LYS A 663 26.55 -18.36 -34.35
CA LYS A 663 25.12 -18.26 -34.07
C LYS A 663 24.64 -16.80 -34.14
N GLU A 664 23.55 -16.58 -34.87
CA GLU A 664 22.89 -15.27 -34.91
C GLU A 664 22.19 -14.95 -33.59
N GLN A 665 22.51 -13.81 -33.00
CA GLN A 665 21.96 -13.36 -31.72
C GLN A 665 20.69 -12.54 -31.88
N LEU A 666 20.55 -11.78 -32.96
CA LEU A 666 19.45 -10.83 -33.14
C LEU A 666 18.27 -11.45 -33.90
N LEU A 667 17.07 -11.21 -33.48
CA LEU A 667 15.82 -11.48 -34.21
C LEU A 667 15.39 -10.32 -35.10
N SER A 668 15.72 -9.10 -34.73
CA SER A 668 15.40 -7.89 -35.46
C SER A 668 16.53 -6.88 -35.32
N PRO A 669 16.60 -5.87 -36.22
CA PRO A 669 17.56 -4.77 -36.09
C PRO A 669 17.47 -4.09 -34.73
N VAL A 670 18.63 -3.68 -34.19
CA VAL A 670 18.68 -2.83 -32.99
C VAL A 670 18.15 -1.45 -33.34
N ALA A 671 17.24 -0.93 -32.56
CA ALA A 671 16.57 0.35 -32.86
C ALA A 671 16.41 1.22 -31.59
N ASP A 672 16.24 2.53 -31.82
CA ASP A 672 15.83 3.45 -30.76
C ASP A 672 14.49 3.06 -30.13
N ASN A 673 14.31 3.36 -28.86
CA ASN A 673 13.06 3.19 -28.15
C ASN A 673 12.72 4.44 -27.33
N PHE A 674 11.63 5.11 -27.72
CA PHE A 674 11.17 6.38 -27.16
C PHE A 674 9.79 6.30 -26.51
N TYR A 675 9.20 5.11 -26.40
CA TYR A 675 7.87 4.92 -25.87
C TYR A 675 7.85 3.76 -24.88
N ARG A 676 6.99 3.84 -23.85
CA ARG A 676 6.72 2.74 -22.91
C ARG A 676 5.25 2.32 -23.01
N ALA A 677 4.94 1.07 -22.67
CA ALA A 677 3.56 0.65 -22.46
C ALA A 677 2.99 1.50 -21.33
N PRO A 678 1.88 2.25 -21.54
CA PRO A 678 1.39 3.19 -20.55
C PRO A 678 1.06 2.54 -19.22
N LEU A 679 1.42 3.19 -18.13
CA LEU A 679 1.02 2.86 -16.77
C LEU A 679 -0.38 3.42 -16.50
N ASP A 680 -1.06 2.95 -15.45
CA ASP A 680 -2.31 3.55 -15.00
C ASP A 680 -2.17 5.06 -14.75
N ASN A 681 -1.05 5.47 -14.12
CA ASN A 681 -0.70 6.89 -13.92
C ASN A 681 -0.46 7.66 -15.22
N ASP A 682 -0.02 7.00 -16.29
CA ASP A 682 0.16 7.63 -17.60
C ASP A 682 -1.17 7.79 -18.35
N ILE A 683 -2.08 6.83 -18.18
CA ILE A 683 -3.43 6.84 -18.75
C ILE A 683 -4.27 7.93 -18.08
N GLY A 684 -4.04 8.17 -16.79
CA GLY A 684 -4.83 9.10 -15.99
C GLY A 684 -6.21 8.52 -15.69
N VAL A 685 -6.24 7.30 -15.14
CA VAL A 685 -7.47 6.60 -14.80
C VAL A 685 -8.21 7.36 -13.70
N SER A 686 -9.52 7.58 -13.86
CA SER A 686 -10.39 8.15 -12.84
C SER A 686 -11.70 7.36 -12.82
N GLU A 687 -12.54 7.60 -11.82
CA GLU A 687 -13.89 7.03 -11.68
C GLU A 687 -14.79 7.27 -12.92
N VAL A 688 -14.49 8.30 -13.69
CA VAL A 688 -15.23 8.61 -14.90
C VAL A 688 -14.54 7.95 -16.09
N ASP A 689 -15.30 7.24 -16.91
CA ASP A 689 -14.82 6.55 -18.13
C ASP A 689 -14.35 7.53 -19.22
N ARG A 690 -13.50 8.49 -18.84
CA ARG A 690 -12.89 9.47 -19.73
C ARG A 690 -11.46 9.73 -19.31
N PRO A 691 -10.48 9.22 -20.08
CA PRO A 691 -9.08 9.59 -19.86
C PRO A 691 -8.93 11.12 -19.85
N ASP A 692 -8.16 11.64 -18.87
CA ASP A 692 -7.82 13.05 -18.87
C ASP A 692 -6.99 13.37 -20.14
N PRO A 693 -7.42 14.29 -21.00
CA PRO A 693 -6.66 14.67 -22.19
C PRO A 693 -5.29 15.27 -21.85
N ASN A 694 -5.04 15.65 -20.60
CA ASN A 694 -3.77 16.18 -20.12
C ASN A 694 -2.88 15.12 -19.46
N ALA A 695 -3.36 13.88 -19.30
CA ALA A 695 -2.53 12.76 -18.85
C ALA A 695 -1.36 12.51 -19.82
N TRP A 696 -0.34 11.76 -19.37
CA TRP A 696 0.87 11.56 -20.16
C TRP A 696 0.61 10.82 -21.47
N MET A 697 -0.13 9.71 -21.43
CA MET A 697 -0.43 8.91 -22.61
C MET A 697 -1.12 9.72 -23.71
N PRO A 698 -2.24 10.43 -23.49
CA PRO A 698 -2.85 11.27 -24.52
C PRO A 698 -1.94 12.38 -25.05
N ARG A 699 -1.02 12.91 -24.24
CA ARG A 699 -0.03 13.89 -24.67
C ARG A 699 1.01 13.28 -25.60
N TRP A 700 1.53 12.09 -25.27
CA TRP A 700 2.47 11.34 -26.10
C TRP A 700 1.85 10.93 -27.44
N GLU A 701 0.60 10.46 -27.41
CA GLU A 701 -0.13 10.10 -28.64
C GLU A 701 -0.35 11.30 -29.56
N ARG A 702 -0.79 12.43 -29.02
CA ARG A 702 -0.91 13.68 -29.81
C ARG A 702 0.42 14.16 -30.39
N ALA A 703 1.51 13.87 -29.72
CA ALA A 703 2.86 14.16 -30.19
C ALA A 703 3.40 13.10 -31.18
N GLY A 704 2.65 12.00 -31.40
CA GLY A 704 2.99 10.94 -32.36
C GLY A 704 4.02 9.94 -31.85
N LEU A 705 4.33 9.93 -30.52
CA LEU A 705 5.37 9.07 -29.94
C LEU A 705 5.06 7.58 -30.02
N ASN A 706 3.78 7.20 -29.99
CA ASN A 706 3.34 5.81 -30.06
C ASN A 706 3.45 5.19 -31.48
N ASN A 707 3.69 5.99 -32.51
CA ASN A 707 3.74 5.53 -33.91
C ASN A 707 4.70 6.35 -34.78
N LEU A 708 5.94 6.55 -34.29
CA LEU A 708 6.99 7.31 -34.97
C LEU A 708 7.34 6.72 -36.34
N GLN A 709 7.51 7.60 -37.36
CA GLN A 709 7.99 7.21 -38.68
C GLN A 709 9.49 7.38 -38.76
N HIS A 710 10.22 6.26 -38.76
CA HIS A 710 11.69 6.27 -38.85
C HIS A 710 12.20 6.49 -40.28
N ARG A 711 13.26 7.30 -40.43
CA ARG A 711 14.05 7.46 -41.67
C ARG A 711 15.53 7.54 -41.35
N CYS A 712 16.32 6.75 -42.04
CA CYS A 712 17.76 6.93 -42.02
C CYS A 712 18.14 8.15 -42.87
N LEU A 713 18.84 9.09 -42.28
CA LEU A 713 19.19 10.37 -42.92
C LEU A 713 20.60 10.34 -43.57
N LEU A 714 21.53 9.66 -42.89
CA LEU A 714 22.94 9.58 -43.30
C LEU A 714 23.60 8.34 -42.65
N VAL A 715 24.46 7.68 -43.41
CA VAL A 715 25.38 6.64 -42.88
C VAL A 715 26.78 6.90 -43.40
N GLU A 716 27.73 7.02 -42.49
CA GLU A 716 29.15 7.22 -42.79
C GLU A 716 30.01 6.12 -42.20
N CYS A 717 31.07 5.76 -42.84
CA CYS A 717 31.99 4.72 -42.38
C CYS A 717 33.44 5.17 -42.47
N ASP A 718 34.20 5.05 -41.38
CA ASP A 718 35.67 5.10 -41.39
C ASP A 718 36.20 3.70 -41.12
N ALA A 719 36.31 2.95 -42.20
CA ALA A 719 36.68 1.52 -42.18
C ALA A 719 38.01 1.24 -41.47
N LYS A 720 38.94 2.21 -41.51
CA LYS A 720 40.27 2.06 -40.87
C LYS A 720 40.24 2.27 -39.39
N LYS A 721 39.32 3.08 -38.94
CA LYS A 721 39.10 3.34 -37.50
C LYS A 721 38.09 2.39 -36.86
N GLY A 722 37.44 1.49 -37.63
CA GLY A 722 36.40 0.58 -37.14
C GLY A 722 35.17 1.34 -36.69
N LEU A 723 34.80 2.44 -37.35
CA LEU A 723 33.76 3.37 -36.94
C LEU A 723 32.65 3.44 -37.99
N VAL A 724 31.38 3.32 -37.55
CA VAL A 724 30.22 3.64 -38.38
C VAL A 724 29.36 4.65 -37.62
N LEU A 725 28.97 5.70 -38.33
CA LEU A 725 28.10 6.75 -37.86
C LEU A 725 26.77 6.69 -38.62
N SER A 726 25.66 6.67 -37.95
CA SER A 726 24.32 6.72 -38.55
C SER A 726 23.44 7.78 -37.92
N HIS A 727 22.69 8.50 -38.75
CA HIS A 727 21.75 9.52 -38.36
C HIS A 727 20.33 9.03 -38.66
N HIS A 728 19.46 9.05 -37.64
CA HIS A 728 18.10 8.64 -37.74
C HIS A 728 17.17 9.80 -37.40
N GLY A 729 16.20 10.08 -38.27
CA GLY A 729 15.12 11.02 -38.02
C GLY A 729 13.82 10.29 -37.71
N TYR A 730 13.08 10.80 -36.75
CA TYR A 730 11.77 10.29 -36.34
C TYR A 730 10.72 11.37 -36.54
N PHE A 731 9.74 11.06 -37.39
CA PHE A 731 8.75 12.00 -37.87
C PHE A 731 7.37 11.69 -37.32
N HIS A 732 6.55 12.75 -37.16
CA HIS A 732 5.17 12.62 -36.74
C HIS A 732 4.38 11.79 -37.76
N PRO A 733 3.58 10.80 -37.34
CA PRO A 733 2.86 9.89 -38.23
C PRO A 733 1.91 10.63 -39.18
N ASP A 734 1.20 11.64 -38.71
CA ASP A 734 0.23 12.43 -39.51
C ASP A 734 0.85 13.68 -40.18
N GLN A 735 2.07 14.03 -39.84
CA GLN A 735 2.80 15.18 -40.36
C GLN A 735 4.20 14.75 -40.81
N PRO A 736 4.34 14.06 -41.96
CA PRO A 736 5.58 13.37 -42.31
C PRO A 736 6.78 14.29 -42.59
N GLU A 737 6.55 15.61 -42.68
CA GLU A 737 7.62 16.63 -42.80
C GLU A 737 8.07 17.15 -41.41
N LYS A 738 7.33 16.85 -40.32
CA LYS A 738 7.68 17.30 -38.97
C LYS A 738 8.58 16.26 -38.32
N GLU A 739 9.88 16.53 -38.29
CA GLU A 739 10.84 15.76 -37.48
C GLU A 739 10.65 16.15 -36.01
N ILE A 740 10.46 15.17 -35.16
CA ILE A 740 10.22 15.37 -33.73
C ILE A 740 11.37 14.84 -32.85
N LEU A 741 12.12 13.88 -33.37
CA LEU A 741 13.32 13.35 -32.72
C LEU A 741 14.41 13.10 -33.78
N ARG A 742 15.65 13.29 -33.37
CA ARG A 742 16.81 12.86 -34.13
C ARG A 742 17.75 12.07 -33.22
N SER A 743 18.20 10.90 -33.65
CA SER A 743 19.26 10.18 -32.97
C SER A 743 20.49 10.02 -33.86
N VAL A 744 21.64 10.03 -33.25
CA VAL A 744 22.94 9.79 -33.90
C VAL A 744 23.58 8.61 -33.17
N TRP A 745 23.81 7.53 -33.92
CA TRP A 745 24.44 6.34 -33.42
C TRP A 745 25.88 6.24 -33.91
N THR A 746 26.83 6.06 -33.00
CA THR A 746 28.23 5.88 -33.33
C THR A 746 28.64 4.47 -32.87
N TYR A 747 28.83 3.57 -33.83
CA TYR A 747 29.33 2.23 -33.58
C TYR A 747 30.85 2.21 -33.69
N GLN A 748 31.55 1.76 -32.66
CA GLN A 748 32.97 1.56 -32.62
C GLN A 748 33.30 0.10 -32.35
N PHE A 749 33.81 -0.58 -33.32
CA PHE A 749 34.19 -1.98 -33.24
C PHE A 749 35.66 -2.14 -32.87
N THR A 750 35.93 -3.09 -31.96
CA THR A 750 37.25 -3.37 -31.44
C THR A 750 37.77 -4.73 -31.93
N ALA A 751 39.09 -4.90 -32.03
CA ALA A 751 39.71 -6.15 -32.51
C ALA A 751 39.48 -7.35 -31.55
N ASN A 752 39.08 -7.10 -30.28
CA ASN A 752 38.71 -8.14 -29.35
C ASN A 752 37.21 -8.58 -29.44
N GLY A 753 36.51 -8.06 -30.48
CA GLY A 753 35.15 -8.49 -30.79
C GLY A 753 34.04 -7.70 -30.15
N SER A 754 34.30 -6.68 -29.32
CA SER A 754 33.24 -5.85 -28.74
C SER A 754 32.78 -4.73 -29.66
N ALA A 755 31.55 -4.30 -29.49
CA ALA A 755 30.95 -3.13 -30.16
C ALA A 755 30.52 -2.11 -29.11
N ARG A 756 31.21 -0.97 -29.04
CA ARG A 756 30.75 0.17 -28.26
C ARG A 756 29.79 1.00 -29.12
N ILE A 757 28.69 1.39 -28.54
CA ILE A 757 27.62 2.16 -29.15
C ILE A 757 27.39 3.41 -28.32
N ASP A 758 27.67 4.58 -28.91
CA ASP A 758 27.39 5.89 -28.34
C ASP A 758 26.16 6.47 -29.07
N ILE A 759 25.17 6.95 -28.31
CA ILE A 759 23.89 7.45 -28.82
C ILE A 759 23.71 8.89 -28.34
N GLU A 760 23.41 9.78 -29.27
CA GLU A 760 22.97 11.13 -28.99
C GLU A 760 21.55 11.33 -29.51
N VAL A 761 20.64 11.81 -28.69
CA VAL A 761 19.24 12.08 -29.06
C VAL A 761 18.93 13.55 -28.86
N THR A 762 18.44 14.19 -29.93
CA THR A 762 17.90 15.55 -29.90
C THR A 762 16.39 15.49 -29.96
N VAL A 763 15.71 16.21 -29.06
CA VAL A 763 14.25 16.26 -28.92
C VAL A 763 13.75 17.64 -29.37
N ASP A 764 12.69 17.70 -30.19
CA ASP A 764 12.02 18.95 -30.54
C ASP A 764 11.47 19.66 -29.31
N GLY A 765 11.65 20.99 -29.24
CA GLY A 765 11.26 21.79 -28.08
C GLY A 765 9.75 21.80 -27.74
N ASP A 766 8.91 21.43 -28.72
CA ASP A 766 7.44 21.33 -28.52
C ASP A 766 6.97 19.98 -27.97
N MET A 767 7.89 19.02 -27.71
CA MET A 767 7.54 17.70 -27.23
C MET A 767 7.17 17.72 -25.75
N PRO A 768 6.19 16.88 -25.33
CA PRO A 768 5.97 16.61 -23.92
C PRO A 768 7.19 15.91 -23.32
N PRO A 769 7.34 15.87 -21.99
CA PRO A 769 8.36 15.03 -21.35
C PRO A 769 8.37 13.62 -21.94
N MET A 770 9.55 13.14 -22.28
CA MET A 770 9.71 11.83 -22.92
C MET A 770 9.51 10.71 -21.90
N PRO A 771 8.82 9.59 -22.25
CA PRO A 771 8.70 8.46 -21.34
C PRO A 771 10.01 7.72 -21.13
N ARG A 772 10.83 7.61 -22.18
CA ARG A 772 12.17 7.01 -22.14
C ARG A 772 13.04 7.46 -23.30
N ILE A 773 14.34 7.35 -23.13
CA ILE A 773 15.36 7.51 -24.16
C ILE A 773 16.25 6.27 -24.12
N GLY A 774 16.06 5.36 -25.04
CA GLY A 774 16.70 4.05 -24.99
C GLY A 774 16.83 3.35 -26.33
N ALA A 775 17.23 2.11 -26.27
CA ALA A 775 17.36 1.19 -27.40
C ALA A 775 16.64 -0.14 -27.09
N CYS A 776 16.15 -0.79 -28.13
CA CYS A 776 15.57 -2.12 -28.06
C CYS A 776 16.41 -3.12 -28.88
N LEU A 777 16.80 -4.19 -28.22
CA LEU A 777 17.40 -5.38 -28.82
C LEU A 777 16.40 -6.52 -28.72
N ARG A 778 16.18 -7.25 -29.80
CA ARG A 778 15.39 -8.47 -29.76
C ARG A 778 16.32 -9.66 -29.98
N LEU A 779 16.55 -10.45 -28.91
CA LEU A 779 17.47 -11.58 -28.95
C LEU A 779 16.72 -12.89 -29.26
N LYS A 780 17.40 -13.81 -30.01
CA LYS A 780 16.83 -15.09 -30.41
C LYS A 780 16.69 -16.07 -29.25
N GLU A 781 17.74 -16.17 -28.42
CA GLU A 781 17.76 -17.13 -27.33
C GLU A 781 17.17 -16.50 -26.07
N GLN A 782 16.35 -17.25 -25.36
CA GLN A 782 15.81 -16.89 -24.03
C GLN A 782 16.77 -17.43 -22.97
N PRO A 783 17.48 -16.57 -22.22
CA PRO A 783 18.32 -17.03 -21.13
C PRO A 783 17.47 -17.57 -19.98
N ALA A 784 17.89 -18.67 -19.35
CA ALA A 784 17.21 -19.19 -18.17
C ALA A 784 17.34 -18.24 -16.97
N GLN A 785 18.48 -17.55 -16.88
CA GLN A 785 18.81 -16.59 -15.83
C GLN A 785 19.29 -15.27 -16.45
N VAL A 786 18.93 -14.20 -15.78
CA VAL A 786 19.39 -12.82 -16.04
C VAL A 786 20.27 -12.42 -14.87
N ASN A 787 21.52 -12.06 -15.15
CA ASN A 787 22.48 -11.63 -14.14
C ASN A 787 22.86 -10.16 -14.39
N TRP A 788 22.92 -9.35 -13.34
CA TRP A 788 23.32 -7.95 -13.50
C TRP A 788 24.04 -7.39 -12.27
N PHE A 789 24.83 -6.35 -12.50
CA PHE A 789 25.35 -5.49 -11.47
C PHE A 789 24.69 -4.11 -11.60
N GLY A 790 23.85 -3.79 -10.64
CA GLY A 790 23.00 -2.60 -10.63
C GLY A 790 22.02 -2.65 -9.48
N ARG A 791 20.95 -1.87 -9.55
CA ARG A 791 19.88 -1.94 -8.52
C ARG A 791 19.03 -3.17 -8.67
N GLY A 792 18.61 -3.72 -7.54
CA GLY A 792 17.79 -4.92 -7.47
C GLY A 792 17.47 -5.37 -6.04
N PRO A 793 16.94 -6.61 -5.88
CA PRO A 793 16.60 -7.56 -6.95
C PRO A 793 15.31 -7.24 -7.71
N HIS A 794 14.34 -6.58 -7.07
CA HIS A 794 13.02 -6.29 -7.63
C HIS A 794 13.06 -5.09 -8.59
N GLU A 795 11.97 -4.94 -9.32
CA GLU A 795 11.70 -3.81 -10.20
C GLU A 795 11.85 -2.47 -9.47
N ASN A 796 12.48 -1.51 -10.14
CA ASN A 796 12.67 -0.17 -9.60
C ASN A 796 12.74 0.86 -10.73
N TYR A 797 12.28 2.09 -10.44
CA TYR A 797 12.22 3.20 -11.37
C TYR A 797 12.94 4.42 -10.79
N PRO A 798 13.25 5.46 -11.59
CA PRO A 798 14.01 6.63 -11.12
C PRO A 798 13.46 7.28 -9.84
N ASP A 799 12.12 7.31 -9.69
CA ASP A 799 11.39 7.87 -8.56
C ASP A 799 10.90 6.80 -7.55
N ARG A 800 11.23 5.50 -7.76
CA ARG A 800 10.92 4.38 -6.87
C ARG A 800 12.10 3.42 -6.83
N LYS A 801 13.15 3.75 -6.11
CA LYS A 801 14.39 2.95 -6.06
C LYS A 801 15.07 2.91 -4.70
N LEU A 802 14.45 3.47 -3.66
CA LEU A 802 15.02 3.47 -2.31
C LEU A 802 15.21 2.06 -1.78
N SER A 803 14.28 1.15 -2.07
CA SER A 803 14.31 -0.25 -1.63
C SER A 803 15.26 -1.15 -2.43
N ALA A 804 15.74 -0.69 -3.60
CA ALA A 804 16.60 -1.46 -4.47
C ALA A 804 18.08 -1.08 -4.27
N ASP A 805 18.86 -1.96 -3.68
CA ASP A 805 20.28 -1.75 -3.43
C ASP A 805 21.15 -2.10 -4.64
N ILE A 806 22.31 -1.45 -4.76
CA ILE A 806 23.32 -1.79 -5.76
C ILE A 806 23.98 -3.12 -5.36
N GLY A 807 23.98 -4.08 -6.28
CA GLY A 807 24.53 -5.41 -6.02
C GLY A 807 24.68 -6.25 -7.28
N HIS A 808 25.20 -7.46 -7.09
CA HIS A 808 25.14 -8.52 -8.09
C HIS A 808 23.88 -9.34 -7.84
N TRP A 809 23.04 -9.43 -8.84
CA TRP A 809 21.75 -10.09 -8.78
C TRP A 809 21.62 -11.13 -9.87
N GLU A 810 20.87 -12.17 -9.57
CA GLU A 810 20.48 -13.22 -10.51
C GLU A 810 19.00 -13.52 -10.31
N GLN A 811 18.25 -13.54 -11.40
CA GLN A 811 16.84 -13.94 -11.41
C GLN A 811 16.50 -14.73 -12.66
N SER A 812 15.50 -15.62 -12.56
CA SER A 812 14.94 -16.25 -13.76
C SER A 812 14.28 -15.22 -14.67
N LEU A 813 14.26 -15.47 -15.97
CA LEU A 813 13.58 -14.60 -16.93
C LEU A 813 12.12 -14.31 -16.51
N LYS A 814 11.42 -15.33 -16.01
CA LYS A 814 10.05 -15.16 -15.51
C LYS A 814 9.95 -14.16 -14.35
N ALA A 815 10.92 -14.15 -13.44
CA ALA A 815 10.94 -13.24 -12.29
C ALA A 815 11.33 -11.80 -12.66
N MET A 816 11.78 -11.55 -13.89
CA MET A 816 12.03 -10.21 -14.40
C MET A 816 10.74 -9.44 -14.72
N HIS A 817 9.64 -10.16 -14.95
CA HIS A 817 8.33 -9.60 -15.28
C HIS A 817 7.46 -9.48 -14.02
N THR A 818 6.88 -8.30 -13.79
CA THR A 818 5.86 -8.08 -12.75
C THR A 818 4.48 -8.20 -13.40
N PRO A 819 3.65 -9.20 -13.03
CA PRO A 819 2.40 -9.47 -13.72
C PRO A 819 1.25 -8.58 -13.22
N TYR A 820 1.39 -7.26 -13.36
CA TYR A 820 0.30 -6.33 -13.02
C TYR A 820 -0.99 -6.75 -13.71
N ILE A 821 -2.11 -6.71 -12.99
CA ILE A 821 -3.41 -7.21 -13.45
C ILE A 821 -3.84 -6.50 -14.73
N PHE A 822 -3.68 -5.19 -14.76
CA PHE A 822 -3.74 -4.39 -15.99
C PHE A 822 -2.31 -4.25 -16.55
N PRO A 823 -1.97 -4.95 -17.66
CA PRO A 823 -0.61 -4.97 -18.18
C PRO A 823 -0.08 -3.58 -18.57
N SER A 824 1.15 -3.31 -18.19
CA SER A 824 1.82 -2.03 -18.43
C SER A 824 3.33 -2.22 -18.53
N ASP A 825 4.10 -1.15 -18.73
CA ASP A 825 5.55 -1.18 -18.61
C ASP A 825 5.96 -1.68 -17.23
N ASN A 826 6.91 -2.60 -17.19
CA ASN A 826 7.37 -3.25 -15.96
C ASN A 826 8.78 -3.80 -16.10
N GLY A 827 9.33 -4.27 -14.98
CA GLY A 827 10.59 -5.01 -14.97
C GLY A 827 11.84 -4.15 -15.06
N LEU A 828 11.77 -2.82 -14.97
CA LEU A 828 12.95 -1.96 -15.04
C LEU A 828 13.91 -2.21 -13.85
N ARG A 829 15.22 -2.20 -14.14
CA ARG A 829 16.33 -2.22 -13.17
C ARG A 829 17.22 -1.02 -13.42
N CYS A 830 17.22 -0.08 -12.50
CA CYS A 830 17.97 1.17 -12.62
C CYS A 830 19.47 1.03 -12.30
N ASP A 831 20.23 2.04 -12.70
CA ASP A 831 21.64 2.25 -12.34
C ASP A 831 22.52 1.00 -12.59
N THR A 832 22.29 0.32 -13.72
CA THR A 832 22.99 -0.92 -14.11
C THR A 832 24.30 -0.60 -14.82
N GLN A 833 25.35 -1.34 -14.48
CA GLN A 833 26.68 -1.20 -15.05
C GLN A 833 27.09 -2.41 -15.89
N ALA A 834 26.52 -3.59 -15.58
CA ALA A 834 26.75 -4.81 -16.33
C ALA A 834 25.47 -5.67 -16.33
N LEU A 835 25.16 -6.24 -17.50
CA LEU A 835 24.05 -7.18 -17.71
C LEU A 835 24.60 -8.39 -18.45
N MET A 836 24.24 -9.59 -18.01
CA MET A 836 24.57 -10.87 -18.64
C MET A 836 23.31 -11.62 -19.02
N LEU A 837 23.18 -12.00 -20.27
CA LEU A 837 22.08 -12.75 -20.85
C LEU A 837 22.66 -13.99 -21.56
N GLY A 838 22.85 -15.07 -20.80
CA GLY A 838 23.64 -16.21 -21.28
C GLY A 838 25.08 -15.76 -21.57
N ASP A 839 25.54 -15.94 -22.83
CA ASP A 839 26.87 -15.55 -23.26
C ASP A 839 26.99 -14.09 -23.69
N ILE A 840 25.88 -13.38 -23.77
CA ILE A 840 25.85 -11.95 -24.13
C ILE A 840 26.13 -11.09 -22.89
N ARG A 841 27.09 -10.18 -23.03
CA ARG A 841 27.41 -9.19 -22.01
C ARG A 841 27.14 -7.79 -22.53
N VAL A 842 26.43 -6.99 -21.72
CA VAL A 842 26.23 -5.56 -21.92
C VAL A 842 26.87 -4.79 -20.78
N THR A 843 27.69 -3.80 -21.08
CA THR A 843 28.31 -2.93 -20.06
C THR A 843 28.10 -1.46 -20.39
N GLY A 844 28.03 -0.60 -19.36
CA GLY A 844 27.77 0.83 -19.52
C GLY A 844 27.16 1.45 -18.26
N GLN A 845 26.47 2.55 -18.46
CA GLN A 845 25.63 3.19 -17.45
C GLN A 845 24.24 3.32 -18.05
N PHE A 846 23.31 2.45 -17.64
CA PHE A 846 21.98 2.36 -18.24
C PHE A 846 20.98 1.79 -17.24
N HIS A 847 19.70 1.88 -17.57
CA HIS A 847 18.63 1.10 -16.99
C HIS A 847 18.26 -0.02 -17.95
N PHE A 848 17.71 -1.13 -17.47
CA PHE A 848 17.28 -2.19 -18.38
C PHE A 848 16.00 -2.88 -17.91
N SER A 849 15.27 -3.42 -18.87
CA SER A 849 14.27 -4.45 -18.64
C SER A 849 14.39 -5.57 -19.66
N VAL A 850 14.02 -6.79 -19.27
CA VAL A 850 14.02 -7.97 -20.12
C VAL A 850 12.66 -8.63 -20.03
N SER A 851 12.03 -8.87 -21.18
CA SER A 851 10.66 -9.40 -21.22
C SER A 851 10.45 -10.35 -22.40
N PRO A 852 9.67 -11.44 -22.24
CA PRO A 852 9.17 -12.23 -23.36
C PRO A 852 8.01 -11.54 -24.11
N TYR A 853 7.52 -10.39 -23.61
CA TYR A 853 6.41 -9.63 -24.18
C TYR A 853 6.91 -8.31 -24.76
N GLY A 854 6.46 -7.99 -25.99
CA GLY A 854 6.75 -6.71 -26.58
C GLY A 854 5.89 -5.59 -25.99
N GLN A 855 6.42 -4.35 -25.95
CA GLN A 855 5.69 -3.18 -25.41
C GLN A 855 4.35 -2.93 -26.10
N ALA A 856 4.27 -3.20 -27.41
CA ALA A 856 3.02 -3.05 -28.16
C ALA A 856 1.95 -4.06 -27.72
N GLN A 857 2.35 -5.23 -27.22
CA GLN A 857 1.44 -6.22 -26.64
C GLN A 857 1.00 -5.78 -25.24
N LEU A 858 1.93 -5.38 -24.39
CA LEU A 858 1.63 -4.83 -23.04
C LEU A 858 0.67 -3.63 -23.11
N ALA A 859 0.89 -2.72 -24.06
CA ALA A 859 0.06 -1.52 -24.23
C ALA A 859 -1.38 -1.82 -24.74
N ARG A 860 -1.65 -3.01 -25.27
CA ARG A 860 -2.98 -3.37 -25.81
C ARG A 860 -3.73 -4.33 -24.91
N ALA A 861 -3.01 -5.14 -24.16
CA ALA A 861 -3.62 -6.10 -23.25
C ALA A 861 -4.32 -5.37 -22.10
N THR A 862 -5.50 -5.88 -21.73
CA THR A 862 -6.27 -5.39 -20.58
C THR A 862 -6.19 -6.36 -19.41
N HIS A 863 -5.77 -7.61 -19.65
CA HIS A 863 -5.61 -8.65 -18.65
C HIS A 863 -4.36 -9.48 -18.91
N THR A 864 -3.80 -10.07 -17.88
CA THR A 864 -2.56 -10.88 -17.96
C THR A 864 -2.69 -12.12 -18.83
N HIS A 865 -3.88 -12.75 -18.90
CA HIS A 865 -4.10 -13.94 -19.73
C HIS A 865 -4.11 -13.66 -21.24
N GLU A 866 -4.18 -12.40 -21.65
CA GLU A 866 -4.09 -11.97 -23.05
C GLU A 866 -2.63 -11.89 -23.54
N LEU A 867 -1.67 -11.96 -22.61
CA LEU A 867 -0.24 -11.92 -22.95
C LEU A 867 0.25 -13.28 -23.43
N HIS A 868 0.94 -13.30 -24.56
CA HIS A 868 1.56 -14.49 -25.14
C HIS A 868 3.03 -14.25 -25.36
N GLU A 869 3.88 -15.17 -24.91
CA GLU A 869 5.31 -15.09 -25.15
C GLU A 869 5.60 -15.03 -26.66
N GLU A 870 6.39 -14.05 -27.05
CA GLU A 870 6.85 -13.90 -28.43
C GLU A 870 8.16 -14.69 -28.65
N GLU A 871 8.53 -14.92 -29.93
CA GLU A 871 9.80 -15.56 -30.27
C GLU A 871 10.96 -14.73 -29.74
N GLY A 872 11.88 -15.35 -29.00
CA GLY A 872 13.03 -14.71 -28.39
C GLY A 872 12.65 -13.85 -27.17
N ILE A 873 13.46 -12.83 -26.91
CA ILE A 873 13.22 -11.86 -25.82
C ILE A 873 13.44 -10.43 -26.28
N PHE A 874 12.74 -9.52 -25.66
CA PHE A 874 13.00 -8.09 -25.76
C PHE A 874 13.94 -7.65 -24.64
N VAL A 875 15.00 -6.96 -24.99
CA VAL A 875 15.94 -6.32 -24.08
C VAL A 875 15.87 -4.82 -24.33
N TYR A 876 15.35 -4.10 -23.38
CA TYR A 876 15.29 -2.63 -23.39
C TYR A 876 16.46 -2.11 -22.59
N LEU A 877 17.28 -1.26 -23.23
CA LEU A 877 18.39 -0.55 -22.59
C LEU A 877 18.08 0.94 -22.66
N ASP A 878 17.97 1.59 -21.51
CA ASP A 878 17.64 3.01 -21.44
C ASP A 878 18.80 3.81 -20.87
N GLY A 879 19.24 4.84 -21.61
CA GLY A 879 20.10 5.85 -21.02
C GLY A 879 19.33 6.70 -20.00
N PHE A 880 18.04 6.91 -20.26
CA PHE A 880 17.15 7.71 -19.42
C PHE A 880 15.74 7.14 -19.44
N HIS A 881 15.10 7.12 -18.28
CA HIS A 881 13.72 6.71 -18.11
C HIS A 881 12.98 7.69 -17.20
N MET A 882 11.75 8.08 -17.56
CA MET A 882 10.92 8.96 -16.75
C MET A 882 10.43 8.23 -15.50
N GLY A 883 10.14 8.96 -14.44
CA GLY A 883 9.45 8.44 -13.26
C GLY A 883 8.07 7.85 -13.59
N ILE A 884 7.50 7.14 -12.63
CA ILE A 884 6.19 6.49 -12.76
C ILE A 884 5.08 7.27 -12.05
N GLY A 885 5.43 8.15 -11.09
CA GLY A 885 4.46 8.87 -10.27
C GLY A 885 3.77 7.97 -9.25
N GLY A 886 2.82 8.52 -8.51
CA GLY A 886 2.13 7.77 -7.46
C GLY A 886 1.48 8.63 -6.39
N ASP A 887 1.43 9.95 -6.53
CA ASP A 887 0.63 10.78 -5.62
C ASP A 887 -0.87 10.46 -5.76
N ASP A 888 -1.32 10.34 -7.02
CA ASP A 888 -2.63 9.87 -7.45
C ASP A 888 -2.52 9.26 -8.86
N SER A 889 -3.57 8.58 -9.35
CA SER A 889 -3.58 7.95 -10.68
C SER A 889 -4.40 8.70 -11.73
N TRP A 890 -5.00 9.84 -11.39
CA TRP A 890 -5.88 10.62 -12.26
C TRP A 890 -5.33 12.00 -12.67
N THR A 891 -4.16 12.38 -12.16
CA THR A 891 -3.45 13.59 -12.59
C THR A 891 -1.98 13.26 -12.86
N PRO A 892 -1.29 13.97 -13.75
CA PRO A 892 0.16 13.82 -13.93
C PRO A 892 0.89 14.08 -12.62
N SER A 893 1.48 13.06 -12.04
CA SER A 893 2.05 13.09 -10.68
C SER A 893 3.56 12.81 -10.61
N VAL A 894 4.24 12.74 -11.76
CA VAL A 894 5.70 12.62 -11.79
C VAL A 894 6.34 13.95 -11.44
N ARG A 895 7.21 13.95 -10.42
CA ARG A 895 7.93 15.15 -9.97
C ARG A 895 8.88 15.70 -11.06
N PRO A 896 9.11 17.03 -11.08
CA PRO A 896 9.91 17.68 -12.14
C PRO A 896 11.32 17.08 -12.35
N GLU A 897 11.97 16.65 -11.27
CA GLU A 897 13.32 16.06 -11.33
C GLU A 897 13.38 14.69 -12.01
N TYR A 898 12.23 14.00 -12.13
CA TYR A 898 12.10 12.70 -12.80
C TYR A 898 11.46 12.79 -14.19
N LEU A 899 11.21 14.01 -14.69
CA LEU A 899 10.72 14.26 -16.04
C LEU A 899 11.89 14.37 -17.02
N LEU A 900 11.74 13.79 -18.21
CA LEU A 900 12.72 13.93 -19.30
C LEU A 900 12.34 15.11 -20.20
N THR A 901 12.85 16.29 -19.86
CA THR A 901 12.55 17.57 -20.55
C THR A 901 13.76 18.22 -21.22
N GLN A 902 14.90 17.53 -21.21
CA GLN A 902 16.11 18.10 -21.83
C GLN A 902 16.02 18.06 -23.37
N PRO A 903 16.58 19.06 -24.08
CA PRO A 903 16.58 19.06 -25.54
C PRO A 903 17.56 18.06 -26.14
N MET A 904 18.52 17.55 -25.34
CA MET A 904 19.54 16.61 -25.80
C MET A 904 19.90 15.62 -24.72
N TYR A 905 20.08 14.36 -25.12
CA TYR A 905 20.50 13.24 -24.27
C TYR A 905 21.66 12.53 -24.91
N GLN A 906 22.64 12.08 -24.08
CA GLN A 906 23.80 11.31 -24.55
C GLN A 906 24.01 10.14 -23.57
N TRP A 907 24.21 8.95 -24.12
CA TRP A 907 24.51 7.74 -23.34
C TRP A 907 25.26 6.72 -24.18
N SER A 908 25.77 5.68 -23.56
CA SER A 908 26.51 4.65 -24.28
C SER A 908 26.46 3.29 -23.57
N PHE A 909 26.65 2.25 -24.36
CA PHE A 909 26.83 0.87 -23.88
C PHE A 909 27.76 0.10 -24.79
N GLU A 910 28.27 -1.02 -24.31
CA GLU A 910 29.14 -1.94 -25.05
C GLU A 910 28.55 -3.34 -25.05
N LEU A 911 28.49 -3.96 -26.23
CA LEU A 911 28.07 -5.35 -26.46
C LEU A 911 29.30 -6.23 -26.67
N SER A 912 29.32 -7.42 -26.04
CA SER A 912 30.42 -8.39 -26.20
C SER A 912 29.95 -9.84 -25.99
#